data_d5bfbb4b5a5b547bec35a40891ce7528
#
_entry.id   d5bfbb4b5a5b547bec35a40891ce7528
#
_cell.length_a   1.000
_cell.length_b   1.000
_cell.length_c   1.000
_cell.angle_alpha   90.00
_cell.angle_beta   90.00
_cell.angle_gamma   90.00
#
_symmetry.space_group_name_H-M   'P 1'
#
loop_
_entity.id
_entity.type
_entity.pdbx_description
1 polymer ?
#
loop_
_entity_poly.entity_id
_entity_poly.type
_entity_poly.pdbx_seq_one_letter_code
_entity_poly.pdbx_strand_id
1 'polypeptide(L)'
;MRRVVLFLLGLTCVARAERINHEGRILGPTPIVTAPILFNTPAADAIVSAMQIMPRDNPWNEDISRRPLLSNSDAMIAQIKADLGTRQTLQPFYEMNYVLVPDNQPRVQIPFLDYPDESDLDGGTSPNGRYPIPANQPIESWPKGTGSLTLQQWQQDVNNNGGDRHGIMVAPGAGSVWETWQMKLTQSGWQASNGAKFNLNSNALRPAGWTSGDAAGLSMFVATVRYDECQRGMVEHALRLVVKRTRKEYIYPATHYASSIAATSTNYPAMGQRLRLKANFAIPGNGTTEEKAVLLALKKYGGIVADNGNFFSVSVCPDDRFSSNAFGHLASIDINNFEVIQTTGPSEGPRAPGAPSVDAGPDQFLEYPTNISLNGSVNDPSGRATIGWKVYAGPVGASFANAGQATTNVTINGPGTYTFMLCADDGVHTVAYDAVVVRVTGHNALANLATRVQVGAADNVAIAGFIVTGNSSKQVVMRGLGPSLASAGVQGALSDPLLELYDSSGNLFAGNNDWQQNQAQALRDANLAPPNDLESALLVTLAPGAYTAIVRGNANASGIGLVEVYDLQPSAASKLANLSTRGLVGSGQNVMIGGTIVTGPDNARVVFRAIGPSLAGVGIPNVLTDPQLDLFDGNGARILSNNNWKDSQQGAIANTGLSPSNDLESAIVLDLAPGNYTAVVSGVNGATGVALVEAYHLQ
;
A
#
# COMPACT_ATOMS: atom_id res chain seq x y z
N MET A 1 51.70 -11.79 3.70
CA MET A 1 50.70 -11.36 2.73
C MET A 1 49.54 -12.37 2.76
N ARG A 2 48.49 -12.10 3.50
CA ARG A 2 47.23 -12.81 3.41
C ARG A 2 46.17 -11.85 2.88
N ARG A 3 45.70 -12.11 1.67
CA ARG A 3 44.58 -11.34 1.07
C ARG A 3 43.28 -11.80 1.75
N VAL A 4 42.62 -10.88 2.42
CA VAL A 4 41.23 -11.05 2.87
C VAL A 4 40.36 -10.70 1.67
N VAL A 5 39.66 -11.68 1.12
CA VAL A 5 38.64 -11.49 0.10
C VAL A 5 37.35 -11.16 0.86
N LEU A 6 36.93 -9.91 0.78
CA LEU A 6 35.60 -9.49 1.25
C LEU A 6 34.57 -9.98 0.23
N PHE A 7 33.75 -10.98 0.63
CA PHE A 7 32.53 -11.31 -0.12
C PHE A 7 31.47 -10.24 0.22
N LEU A 8 31.27 -9.30 -0.70
CA LEU A 8 30.03 -8.54 -0.75
C LEU A 8 28.91 -9.50 -1.15
N LEU A 9 28.09 -9.93 -0.19
CA LEU A 9 26.78 -10.48 -0.51
C LEU A 9 25.89 -9.33 -1.01
N GLY A 10 25.89 -9.14 -2.31
CA GLY A 10 24.85 -8.36 -2.97
C GLY A 10 23.53 -9.11 -2.78
N LEU A 11 22.65 -8.61 -1.92
CA LEU A 11 21.23 -8.96 -1.99
C LEU A 11 20.70 -8.42 -3.34
N THR A 12 20.74 -9.27 -4.37
CA THR A 12 19.92 -9.05 -5.54
C THR A 12 18.48 -9.29 -5.10
N CYS A 13 17.79 -8.22 -4.76
CA CYS A 13 16.33 -8.21 -4.69
C CYS A 13 15.86 -8.49 -6.12
N VAL A 14 15.53 -9.74 -6.42
CA VAL A 14 14.84 -10.08 -7.67
C VAL A 14 13.49 -9.41 -7.57
N ALA A 15 13.31 -8.32 -8.28
CA ALA A 15 12.00 -7.68 -8.45
C ALA A 15 11.05 -8.76 -8.99
N ARG A 16 10.11 -9.21 -8.16
CA ARG A 16 9.01 -10.05 -8.64
C ARG A 16 8.04 -9.12 -9.34
N ALA A 17 7.73 -9.39 -10.61
CA ALA A 17 6.65 -8.72 -11.31
C ALA A 17 5.39 -8.70 -10.44
N GLU A 18 4.76 -7.54 -10.31
CA GLU A 18 3.56 -7.37 -9.52
C GLU A 18 2.43 -8.26 -10.06
N ARG A 19 1.74 -8.97 -9.15
CA ARG A 19 0.55 -9.75 -9.53
C ARG A 19 -0.62 -8.79 -9.71
N ILE A 20 -0.99 -8.51 -10.96
CA ILE A 20 -2.05 -7.55 -11.31
C ILE A 20 -3.19 -8.32 -11.97
N ASN A 21 -4.43 -8.15 -11.48
CA ASN A 21 -5.60 -8.74 -12.10
C ASN A 21 -6.07 -7.95 -13.34
N HIS A 22 -7.13 -8.41 -14.00
CA HIS A 22 -7.70 -7.79 -15.20
C HIS A 22 -8.35 -6.41 -14.95
N GLU A 23 -8.63 -6.05 -13.69
CA GLU A 23 -9.08 -4.70 -13.27
C GLU A 23 -7.92 -3.74 -12.96
N GLY A 24 -6.68 -4.19 -13.11
CA GLY A 24 -5.51 -3.40 -12.74
C GLY A 24 -5.35 -3.26 -11.23
N ARG A 25 -5.83 -4.23 -10.45
CA ARG A 25 -5.64 -4.31 -9.01
C ARG A 25 -4.43 -5.17 -8.68
N ILE A 26 -3.50 -4.63 -7.88
CA ILE A 26 -2.34 -5.38 -7.38
C ILE A 26 -2.81 -6.33 -6.27
N LEU A 27 -2.55 -7.62 -6.45
CA LEU A 27 -3.04 -8.70 -5.59
C LEU A 27 -2.11 -9.02 -4.40
N GLY A 28 -0.88 -8.52 -4.44
CA GLY A 28 0.15 -8.90 -3.45
C GLY A 28 0.64 -10.36 -3.62
N PRO A 29 1.28 -10.94 -2.59
CA PRO A 29 1.80 -12.32 -2.66
C PRO A 29 0.68 -13.35 -2.79
N THR A 30 0.99 -14.51 -3.36
CA THR A 30 0.04 -15.64 -3.44
C THR A 30 -0.38 -16.05 -2.02
N PRO A 31 -1.68 -16.12 -1.71
CA PRO A 31 -2.14 -16.45 -0.37
C PRO A 31 -1.85 -17.91 -0.01
N ILE A 32 -1.52 -18.13 1.26
CA ILE A 32 -1.25 -19.45 1.82
C ILE A 32 -2.33 -19.78 2.86
N VAL A 33 -2.92 -20.97 2.72
CA VAL A 33 -3.89 -21.52 3.67
C VAL A 33 -3.23 -22.67 4.42
N THR A 34 -3.25 -22.63 5.76
CA THR A 34 -2.64 -23.65 6.61
C THR A 34 -3.65 -24.57 7.30
N ALA A 35 -4.92 -24.17 7.34
CA ALA A 35 -6.04 -24.95 7.87
C ALA A 35 -7.31 -24.56 7.10
N PRO A 36 -8.34 -25.43 7.04
CA PRO A 36 -9.60 -25.13 6.34
C PRO A 36 -10.32 -23.88 6.90
N ILE A 37 -10.66 -22.91 6.02
CA ILE A 37 -11.29 -21.64 6.36
C ILE A 37 -12.63 -21.54 5.62
N LEU A 38 -13.71 -21.32 6.37
CA LEU A 38 -15.04 -21.11 5.78
C LEU A 38 -15.15 -19.74 5.10
N PHE A 39 -15.90 -19.70 4.01
CA PHE A 39 -16.14 -18.53 3.14
C PHE A 39 -16.65 -17.28 3.86
N ASN A 40 -17.47 -17.43 4.91
CA ASN A 40 -18.14 -16.34 5.63
C ASN A 40 -17.27 -15.73 6.75
N THR A 41 -15.97 -15.57 6.50
CA THR A 41 -15.02 -15.01 7.47
C THR A 41 -14.14 -13.93 6.85
N PRO A 42 -13.72 -12.91 7.62
CA PRO A 42 -12.76 -11.90 7.11
C PRO A 42 -11.43 -12.51 6.63
N ALA A 43 -11.02 -13.64 7.21
CA ALA A 43 -9.81 -14.34 6.77
C ALA A 43 -9.97 -14.93 5.36
N ALA A 44 -11.15 -15.52 5.05
CA ALA A 44 -11.44 -15.99 3.71
C ALA A 44 -11.50 -14.83 2.70
N ASP A 45 -12.12 -13.71 3.07
CA ASP A 45 -12.20 -12.52 2.21
C ASP A 45 -10.80 -12.00 1.84
N ALA A 46 -9.90 -11.87 2.83
CA ALA A 46 -8.53 -11.42 2.59
C ALA A 46 -7.77 -12.35 1.63
N ILE A 47 -7.98 -13.67 1.77
CA ILE A 47 -7.36 -14.67 0.91
C ILE A 47 -7.93 -14.61 -0.52
N VAL A 48 -9.27 -14.67 -0.66
CA VAL A 48 -9.92 -14.72 -1.98
C VAL A 48 -9.67 -13.41 -2.75
N SER A 49 -9.70 -12.26 -2.07
CA SER A 49 -9.40 -10.98 -2.71
C SER A 49 -7.96 -10.86 -3.21
N ALA A 50 -7.02 -11.64 -2.65
CA ALA A 50 -5.63 -11.71 -3.11
C ALA A 50 -5.37 -12.84 -4.14
N MET A 51 -6.40 -13.62 -4.51
CA MET A 51 -6.28 -14.65 -5.54
C MET A 51 -6.36 -14.06 -6.94
N GLN A 52 -5.62 -14.65 -7.88
CA GLN A 52 -5.92 -14.53 -9.31
C GLN A 52 -6.93 -15.62 -9.65
N ILE A 53 -8.18 -15.21 -9.84
CA ILE A 53 -9.26 -16.13 -10.24
C ILE A 53 -9.35 -16.12 -11.75
N MET A 54 -8.89 -17.20 -12.39
CA MET A 54 -8.72 -17.39 -13.82
C MET A 54 -7.68 -16.44 -14.46
N PRO A 55 -7.08 -16.78 -15.59
CA PRO A 55 -6.22 -15.88 -16.36
C PRO A 55 -6.93 -14.57 -16.73
N ARG A 56 -6.18 -13.49 -16.92
CA ARG A 56 -6.76 -12.17 -17.24
C ARG A 56 -7.58 -12.16 -18.52
N ASP A 57 -7.20 -12.96 -19.49
CA ASP A 57 -7.86 -13.15 -20.80
C ASP A 57 -8.96 -14.22 -20.80
N ASN A 58 -9.27 -14.79 -19.64
CA ASN A 58 -10.34 -15.79 -19.51
C ASN A 58 -11.72 -15.17 -19.80
N PRO A 59 -12.68 -15.91 -20.42
CA PRO A 59 -14.02 -15.38 -20.69
C PRO A 59 -14.76 -14.87 -19.43
N TRP A 60 -14.47 -15.40 -18.25
CA TRP A 60 -15.05 -14.88 -17.01
C TRP A 60 -14.57 -13.45 -16.68
N ASN A 61 -13.36 -13.10 -17.10
CA ASN A 61 -12.71 -11.82 -16.82
C ASN A 61 -12.80 -10.82 -17.98
N GLU A 62 -13.45 -11.19 -19.08
CA GLU A 62 -13.53 -10.38 -20.29
C GLU A 62 -14.54 -9.23 -20.13
N ASP A 63 -14.11 -7.99 -20.37
CA ASP A 63 -14.98 -6.84 -20.54
C ASP A 63 -15.75 -6.96 -21.89
N ILE A 64 -17.04 -7.23 -21.79
CA ILE A 64 -17.92 -7.38 -22.95
C ILE A 64 -18.74 -6.14 -23.26
N SER A 65 -18.52 -5.04 -22.55
CA SER A 65 -19.33 -3.81 -22.70
C SER A 65 -19.30 -3.24 -24.12
N ARG A 66 -18.24 -3.53 -24.88
CA ARG A 66 -18.06 -3.10 -26.29
C ARG A 66 -18.34 -4.20 -27.32
N ARG A 67 -18.69 -5.43 -26.89
CA ARG A 67 -19.01 -6.50 -27.86
C ARG A 67 -20.32 -6.21 -28.62
N PRO A 68 -20.38 -6.53 -29.92
CA PRO A 68 -21.60 -6.37 -30.73
C PRO A 68 -22.70 -7.30 -30.22
N LEU A 69 -23.95 -6.92 -30.51
CA LEU A 69 -25.12 -7.73 -30.21
C LEU A 69 -25.24 -8.91 -31.17
N LEU A 70 -25.78 -10.00 -30.65
CA LEU A 70 -26.21 -11.12 -31.47
C LEU A 70 -27.38 -10.68 -32.39
N SER A 71 -27.41 -11.08 -33.64
CA SER A 71 -28.39 -10.59 -34.62
C SER A 71 -29.84 -10.90 -34.24
N ASN A 72 -30.11 -11.97 -33.48
CA ASN A 72 -31.41 -12.33 -32.93
C ASN A 72 -31.53 -12.09 -31.42
N SER A 73 -30.74 -11.18 -30.86
CA SER A 73 -30.75 -10.86 -29.42
C SER A 73 -32.17 -10.61 -28.89
N ASP A 74 -32.93 -9.73 -29.52
CA ASP A 74 -34.29 -9.39 -29.08
C ASP A 74 -35.25 -10.60 -29.12
N ALA A 75 -35.15 -11.43 -30.14
CA ALA A 75 -35.95 -12.66 -30.25
C ALA A 75 -35.60 -13.69 -29.16
N MET A 76 -34.29 -13.78 -28.79
CA MET A 76 -33.85 -14.67 -27.72
C MET A 76 -34.31 -14.15 -26.36
N ILE A 77 -34.20 -12.85 -26.08
CA ILE A 77 -34.73 -12.24 -24.86
C ILE A 77 -36.25 -12.44 -24.75
N ALA A 78 -36.98 -12.22 -25.84
CA ALA A 78 -38.43 -12.46 -25.85
C ALA A 78 -38.78 -13.93 -25.57
N GLN A 79 -38.00 -14.91 -26.08
CA GLN A 79 -38.19 -16.32 -25.79
C GLN A 79 -37.92 -16.65 -24.32
N ILE A 80 -36.80 -16.18 -23.75
CA ILE A 80 -36.48 -16.36 -22.32
C ILE A 80 -37.63 -15.81 -21.48
N LYS A 81 -38.11 -14.61 -21.81
CA LYS A 81 -39.22 -13.96 -21.13
C LYS A 81 -40.51 -14.80 -21.18
N ALA A 82 -40.87 -15.29 -22.34
CA ALA A 82 -42.04 -16.12 -22.53
C ALA A 82 -41.96 -17.41 -21.71
N ASP A 83 -40.79 -18.02 -21.64
CA ASP A 83 -40.54 -19.24 -20.89
C ASP A 83 -40.71 -19.03 -19.37
N LEU A 84 -40.28 -17.91 -18.86
CA LEU A 84 -40.33 -17.55 -17.43
C LEU A 84 -41.76 -17.23 -16.94
N GLY A 85 -42.69 -16.91 -17.85
CA GLY A 85 -44.07 -16.57 -17.52
C GLY A 85 -44.15 -15.31 -16.63
N THR A 86 -44.50 -15.45 -15.36
CA THR A 86 -44.58 -14.33 -14.41
C THR A 86 -43.27 -14.06 -13.66
N ARG A 87 -42.24 -14.90 -13.78
CA ARG A 87 -40.95 -14.80 -13.07
C ARG A 87 -39.87 -14.18 -13.93
N GLN A 88 -40.15 -13.00 -14.52
CA GLN A 88 -39.33 -12.35 -15.55
C GLN A 88 -38.24 -11.44 -15.00
N THR A 89 -38.09 -11.36 -13.67
CA THR A 89 -37.13 -10.48 -13.01
C THR A 89 -35.93 -11.25 -12.47
N LEU A 90 -34.80 -10.55 -12.31
CA LEU A 90 -33.56 -11.12 -11.82
C LEU A 90 -33.69 -11.50 -10.33
N GLN A 91 -33.34 -12.73 -10.00
CA GLN A 91 -33.39 -13.24 -8.61
C GLN A 91 -31.98 -13.52 -8.10
N PRO A 92 -31.60 -13.07 -6.91
CA PRO A 92 -30.40 -13.55 -6.22
C PRO A 92 -30.69 -14.88 -5.53
N PHE A 93 -29.91 -15.91 -5.85
CA PHE A 93 -30.01 -17.21 -5.15
C PHE A 93 -28.78 -17.38 -4.26
N TYR A 94 -29.00 -17.52 -2.96
CA TYR A 94 -27.98 -17.79 -1.95
C TYR A 94 -27.66 -19.29 -1.91
N GLU A 95 -26.77 -19.73 -2.80
CA GLU A 95 -26.54 -21.17 -3.03
C GLU A 95 -25.07 -21.58 -2.94
N MET A 96 -24.16 -20.93 -3.65
CA MET A 96 -22.80 -21.39 -3.88
C MET A 96 -21.83 -20.94 -2.77
N ASN A 97 -21.69 -21.78 -1.74
CA ASN A 97 -20.67 -21.62 -0.70
C ASN A 97 -19.39 -22.38 -1.02
N TYR A 98 -18.30 -22.09 -0.30
CA TYR A 98 -17.01 -22.76 -0.50
C TYR A 98 -16.24 -22.85 0.83
N VAL A 99 -15.20 -23.69 0.84
CA VAL A 99 -14.18 -23.74 1.88
C VAL A 99 -12.81 -23.62 1.25
N LEU A 100 -11.97 -22.76 1.83
CA LEU A 100 -10.56 -22.68 1.47
C LEU A 100 -9.81 -23.79 2.20
N VAL A 101 -8.98 -24.55 1.48
CA VAL A 101 -8.22 -25.66 2.03
C VAL A 101 -6.72 -25.48 1.77
N PRO A 102 -5.85 -25.99 2.65
CA PRO A 102 -4.41 -26.07 2.38
C PRO A 102 -4.11 -26.87 1.12
N ASP A 103 -3.03 -26.54 0.40
CA ASP A 103 -2.60 -27.28 -0.79
C ASP A 103 -2.30 -28.76 -0.47
N ASN A 104 -1.90 -29.05 0.75
CA ASN A 104 -1.65 -30.40 1.27
C ASN A 104 -2.83 -31.00 2.06
N GLN A 105 -4.05 -30.46 1.91
CA GLN A 105 -5.25 -31.01 2.55
C GLN A 105 -5.37 -32.50 2.26
N PRO A 106 -5.55 -33.35 3.30
CA PRO A 106 -5.74 -34.79 3.10
C PRO A 106 -6.87 -35.11 2.13
N ARG A 107 -6.59 -36.05 1.22
CA ARG A 107 -7.55 -36.46 0.17
C ARG A 107 -8.49 -37.54 0.71
N VAL A 108 -9.77 -37.32 0.56
CA VAL A 108 -10.84 -38.25 0.95
C VAL A 108 -11.39 -38.92 -0.32
N GLN A 109 -11.61 -40.22 -0.24
CA GLN A 109 -12.28 -40.95 -1.34
C GLN A 109 -13.74 -40.54 -1.40
N ILE A 110 -14.24 -40.27 -2.60
CA ILE A 110 -15.62 -39.91 -2.87
C ILE A 110 -16.10 -40.65 -4.13
N PRO A 111 -17.06 -41.59 -4.02
CA PRO A 111 -17.67 -42.21 -5.19
C PRO A 111 -18.59 -41.25 -5.93
N PHE A 112 -18.53 -41.25 -7.26
CA PHE A 112 -19.43 -40.55 -8.15
C PHE A 112 -20.49 -41.53 -8.68
N LEU A 113 -21.76 -41.26 -8.39
CA LEU A 113 -22.82 -42.26 -8.52
C LEU A 113 -23.50 -42.23 -9.91
N ASP A 114 -23.62 -41.03 -10.53
CA ASP A 114 -24.41 -40.85 -11.72
C ASP A 114 -23.56 -40.55 -12.96
N TYR A 115 -22.46 -39.79 -12.81
CA TYR A 115 -21.60 -39.33 -13.91
C TYR A 115 -20.12 -39.63 -13.68
N PRO A 116 -19.71 -40.88 -13.33
CA PRO A 116 -18.30 -41.17 -13.05
C PRO A 116 -17.38 -40.97 -14.25
N ASP A 117 -17.91 -41.19 -15.49
CA ASP A 117 -17.14 -41.05 -16.73
C ASP A 117 -16.98 -39.60 -17.20
N GLU A 118 -17.74 -38.69 -16.61
CA GLU A 118 -17.63 -37.22 -16.83
C GLU A 118 -17.03 -36.52 -15.60
N SER A 119 -16.45 -37.28 -14.65
CA SER A 119 -15.90 -36.75 -13.40
C SER A 119 -14.38 -36.78 -13.38
N ASP A 120 -13.77 -35.74 -12.78
CA ASP A 120 -12.33 -35.69 -12.52
C ASP A 120 -12.00 -36.54 -11.29
N LEU A 121 -11.33 -37.66 -11.49
CA LEU A 121 -11.01 -38.60 -10.40
C LEU A 121 -9.87 -38.12 -9.51
N ASP A 122 -9.04 -37.18 -9.97
CA ASP A 122 -7.91 -36.53 -9.28
C ASP A 122 -7.01 -37.52 -8.49
N GLY A 123 -6.56 -38.54 -9.22
CA GLY A 123 -5.70 -39.62 -8.68
C GLY A 123 -6.48 -40.79 -8.05
N GLY A 124 -7.80 -40.79 -8.16
CA GLY A 124 -8.65 -41.94 -7.83
C GLY A 124 -8.78 -42.95 -8.96
N THR A 125 -9.68 -43.92 -8.79
CA THR A 125 -10.02 -44.92 -9.80
C THR A 125 -11.53 -45.01 -9.92
N SER A 126 -12.06 -44.91 -11.14
CA SER A 126 -13.52 -44.90 -11.40
C SER A 126 -14.23 -46.01 -10.62
N PRO A 127 -15.37 -45.73 -10.00
CA PRO A 127 -16.08 -44.45 -9.96
C PRO A 127 -15.61 -43.47 -8.85
N ASN A 128 -14.47 -43.73 -8.20
CA ASN A 128 -14.05 -43.04 -6.99
C ASN A 128 -13.02 -41.93 -7.29
N GLY A 129 -13.40 -40.69 -7.00
CA GLY A 129 -12.47 -39.56 -6.95
C GLY A 129 -11.73 -39.45 -5.59
N ARG A 130 -10.71 -38.59 -5.53
CA ARG A 130 -9.95 -38.27 -4.33
C ARG A 130 -9.86 -36.75 -4.13
N TYR A 131 -10.79 -36.19 -3.36
CA TYR A 131 -10.95 -34.76 -3.19
C TYR A 131 -10.49 -34.26 -1.81
N PRO A 132 -10.03 -33.01 -1.68
CA PRO A 132 -9.52 -32.44 -0.43
C PRO A 132 -10.65 -31.96 0.48
N ILE A 133 -11.54 -32.88 0.90
CA ILE A 133 -12.76 -32.57 1.65
C ILE A 133 -12.40 -32.42 3.14
N PRO A 134 -12.55 -31.23 3.75
CA PRO A 134 -12.35 -31.05 5.18
C PRO A 134 -13.60 -31.44 5.99
N ALA A 135 -13.44 -31.65 7.30
CA ALA A 135 -14.56 -31.98 8.18
C ALA A 135 -15.65 -30.91 8.23
N ASN A 136 -15.26 -29.63 8.03
CA ASN A 136 -16.17 -28.49 7.99
C ASN A 136 -16.61 -28.11 6.57
N GLN A 137 -16.65 -29.08 5.62
CA GLN A 137 -17.12 -28.86 4.27
C GLN A 137 -18.53 -28.27 4.26
N PRO A 138 -18.78 -27.03 3.79
CA PRO A 138 -20.12 -26.50 3.63
C PRO A 138 -20.79 -27.11 2.39
N ILE A 139 -22.09 -27.33 2.49
CA ILE A 139 -22.94 -27.80 1.39
C ILE A 139 -23.86 -26.67 1.00
N GLU A 140 -24.18 -26.55 -0.25
CA GLU A 140 -25.04 -25.54 -0.86
C GLU A 140 -26.10 -24.96 0.09
N SER A 141 -26.33 -23.66 0.01
CA SER A 141 -27.29 -22.88 0.81
C SER A 141 -26.96 -22.74 2.31
N TRP A 142 -25.98 -23.49 2.87
CA TRP A 142 -25.58 -23.30 4.27
C TRP A 142 -24.77 -21.99 4.42
N PRO A 143 -24.98 -21.16 5.48
CA PRO A 143 -25.95 -21.34 6.56
C PRO A 143 -27.33 -20.69 6.30
N LYS A 144 -27.50 -19.85 5.27
CA LYS A 144 -28.72 -19.03 5.11
C LYS A 144 -29.99 -19.84 4.80
N GLY A 145 -29.89 -20.91 4.03
CA GLY A 145 -31.03 -21.72 3.56
C GLY A 145 -31.35 -22.93 4.40
N THR A 146 -30.71 -23.14 5.55
CA THR A 146 -30.74 -24.41 6.30
C THR A 146 -31.55 -24.39 7.61
N GLY A 147 -32.17 -23.25 7.92
CA GLY A 147 -32.91 -23.08 9.16
C GLY A 147 -32.03 -23.25 10.41
N SER A 148 -32.43 -24.11 11.34
CA SER A 148 -31.68 -24.38 12.58
C SER A 148 -30.74 -25.58 12.49
N LEU A 149 -30.54 -26.18 11.32
CA LEU A 149 -29.67 -27.33 11.17
C LEU A 149 -28.18 -26.94 11.34
N THR A 150 -27.47 -27.76 12.12
CA THR A 150 -26.01 -27.65 12.21
C THR A 150 -25.36 -28.03 10.86
N LEU A 151 -24.14 -27.59 10.63
CA LEU A 151 -23.39 -27.96 9.43
C LEU A 151 -23.35 -29.49 9.24
N GLN A 152 -23.05 -30.26 10.29
CA GLN A 152 -23.00 -31.72 10.24
C GLN A 152 -24.37 -32.34 9.87
N GLN A 153 -25.47 -31.86 10.47
CA GLN A 153 -26.80 -32.31 10.11
C GLN A 153 -27.13 -32.00 8.64
N TRP A 154 -26.69 -30.85 8.14
CA TRP A 154 -26.88 -30.47 6.76
C TRP A 154 -26.00 -31.32 5.82
N GLN A 155 -24.74 -31.60 6.16
CA GLN A 155 -23.89 -32.53 5.42
C GLN A 155 -24.55 -33.91 5.26
N GLN A 156 -25.19 -34.39 6.32
CA GLN A 156 -25.86 -35.70 6.36
C GLN A 156 -27.23 -35.72 5.70
N ASP A 157 -27.80 -34.57 5.34
CA ASP A 157 -29.16 -34.44 4.80
C ASP A 157 -30.19 -35.15 5.69
N VAL A 158 -30.16 -34.85 7.00
CA VAL A 158 -30.96 -35.57 8.00
C VAL A 158 -32.45 -35.52 7.76
N ASN A 159 -32.95 -34.46 7.08
CA ASN A 159 -34.36 -34.31 6.72
C ASN A 159 -34.68 -34.94 5.34
N ASN A 160 -33.70 -35.49 4.64
CA ASN A 160 -33.81 -36.02 3.29
C ASN A 160 -34.43 -35.05 2.29
N ASN A 161 -34.04 -33.78 2.37
CA ASN A 161 -34.56 -32.73 1.50
C ASN A 161 -34.05 -32.85 0.05
N GLY A 162 -32.92 -33.56 -0.14
CA GLY A 162 -32.26 -33.67 -1.46
C GLY A 162 -31.81 -32.31 -2.00
N GLY A 163 -32.00 -32.10 -3.31
CA GLY A 163 -31.58 -30.89 -4.02
C GLY A 163 -30.21 -31.03 -4.66
N ASP A 164 -29.68 -29.92 -5.18
CA ASP A 164 -28.42 -29.95 -5.92
C ASP A 164 -27.20 -30.13 -5.02
N ARG A 165 -27.26 -29.65 -3.78
CA ARG A 165 -26.29 -29.94 -2.71
C ARG A 165 -24.83 -29.84 -3.15
N HIS A 166 -24.46 -28.73 -3.75
CA HIS A 166 -23.11 -28.50 -4.24
C HIS A 166 -22.12 -28.40 -3.08
N GLY A 167 -20.91 -28.94 -3.29
CA GLY A 167 -19.76 -28.78 -2.39
C GLY A 167 -18.57 -28.24 -3.15
N ILE A 168 -17.96 -27.17 -2.66
CA ILE A 168 -16.85 -26.49 -3.32
C ILE A 168 -15.65 -26.38 -2.39
N MET A 169 -14.49 -26.87 -2.81
CA MET A 169 -13.20 -26.82 -2.12
C MET A 169 -12.21 -26.03 -2.97
N VAL A 170 -11.52 -25.08 -2.38
CA VAL A 170 -10.57 -24.20 -3.08
C VAL A 170 -9.22 -24.25 -2.40
N ALA A 171 -8.16 -24.59 -3.15
CA ALA A 171 -6.78 -24.52 -2.70
C ALA A 171 -6.07 -23.30 -3.34
N PRO A 172 -5.99 -22.15 -2.64
CA PRO A 172 -5.53 -20.90 -3.21
C PRO A 172 -4.09 -20.91 -3.70
N GLY A 173 -3.17 -21.57 -2.97
CA GLY A 173 -1.77 -21.67 -3.34
C GLY A 173 -1.55 -22.48 -4.62
N ALA A 174 -2.27 -23.60 -4.76
CA ALA A 174 -2.25 -24.45 -5.95
C ALA A 174 -3.10 -23.88 -7.11
N GLY A 175 -3.97 -22.89 -6.84
CA GLY A 175 -4.93 -22.39 -7.82
C GLY A 175 -5.89 -23.45 -8.30
N SER A 176 -6.34 -24.35 -7.43
CA SER A 176 -7.23 -25.48 -7.80
C SER A 176 -8.56 -25.38 -7.09
N VAL A 177 -9.62 -25.75 -7.80
CA VAL A 177 -10.99 -25.83 -7.27
C VAL A 177 -11.54 -27.22 -7.56
N TRP A 178 -12.22 -27.82 -6.59
CA TRP A 178 -12.98 -29.04 -6.71
C TRP A 178 -14.43 -28.75 -6.42
N GLU A 179 -15.32 -29.18 -7.29
CA GLU A 179 -16.75 -28.96 -7.21
C GLU A 179 -17.49 -30.28 -7.37
N THR A 180 -18.60 -30.43 -6.65
CA THR A 180 -19.41 -31.66 -6.68
C THR A 180 -20.88 -31.30 -6.77
N TRP A 181 -21.68 -32.22 -7.33
CA TRP A 181 -23.13 -32.17 -7.34
C TRP A 181 -23.71 -33.30 -6.53
N GLN A 182 -24.80 -33.06 -5.77
CA GLN A 182 -25.49 -33.97 -4.84
C GLN A 182 -24.55 -34.57 -3.77
N MET A 183 -23.70 -33.72 -3.20
CA MET A 183 -22.75 -34.12 -2.16
C MET A 183 -23.46 -34.45 -0.85
N LYS A 184 -23.15 -35.62 -0.26
CA LYS A 184 -23.74 -36.04 1.01
C LYS A 184 -22.73 -36.84 1.85
N LEU A 185 -22.76 -36.62 3.18
CA LEU A 185 -22.01 -37.40 4.14
C LEU A 185 -22.90 -38.56 4.65
N THR A 186 -22.51 -39.79 4.34
CA THR A 186 -23.20 -41.02 4.79
C THR A 186 -22.41 -41.70 5.90
N GLN A 187 -22.94 -42.82 6.43
CA GLN A 187 -22.22 -43.65 7.41
C GLN A 187 -20.93 -44.25 6.81
N SER A 188 -20.88 -44.46 5.49
CA SER A 188 -19.72 -44.99 4.76
C SER A 188 -18.76 -43.93 4.27
N GLY A 189 -19.03 -42.66 4.52
CA GLY A 189 -18.22 -41.51 4.07
C GLY A 189 -18.96 -40.62 3.07
N TRP A 190 -18.20 -39.76 2.40
CA TRP A 190 -18.72 -38.84 1.39
C TRP A 190 -19.10 -39.56 0.10
N GLN A 191 -20.15 -39.09 -0.54
CA GLN A 191 -20.56 -39.47 -1.90
C GLN A 191 -21.08 -38.26 -2.66
N ALA A 192 -21.08 -38.28 -4.00
CA ALA A 192 -21.65 -37.26 -4.87
C ALA A 192 -22.14 -37.89 -6.19
N SER A 193 -22.96 -37.18 -6.96
CA SER A 193 -23.35 -37.63 -8.30
C SER A 193 -22.21 -37.48 -9.31
N ASN A 194 -21.48 -36.36 -9.26
CA ASN A 194 -20.29 -36.12 -10.08
C ASN A 194 -19.26 -35.25 -9.34
N GLY A 195 -18.10 -35.09 -9.97
CA GLY A 195 -17.06 -34.19 -9.48
C GLY A 195 -16.27 -33.53 -10.60
N ALA A 196 -15.94 -32.26 -10.45
CA ALA A 196 -15.14 -31.48 -11.38
C ALA A 196 -13.94 -30.85 -10.67
N LYS A 197 -12.83 -30.74 -11.41
CA LYS A 197 -11.64 -30.03 -10.96
C LYS A 197 -11.28 -28.95 -11.96
N PHE A 198 -11.10 -27.72 -11.48
CA PHE A 198 -10.68 -26.57 -12.29
C PHE A 198 -9.33 -26.06 -11.84
N ASN A 199 -8.56 -25.57 -12.83
CA ASN A 199 -7.30 -24.88 -12.60
C ASN A 199 -7.49 -23.38 -12.84
N LEU A 200 -7.43 -22.58 -11.78
CA LEU A 200 -7.61 -21.13 -11.83
C LEU A 200 -6.47 -20.38 -12.56
N ASN A 201 -5.38 -21.07 -12.86
CA ASN A 201 -4.24 -20.51 -13.59
C ASN A 201 -4.24 -20.89 -15.07
N SER A 202 -5.33 -21.45 -15.59
CA SER A 202 -5.39 -21.98 -16.97
C SER A 202 -6.72 -21.66 -17.63
N ASN A 203 -6.67 -21.40 -18.94
CA ASN A 203 -7.86 -21.29 -19.81
C ASN A 203 -8.35 -22.65 -20.36
N ALA A 204 -7.76 -23.75 -19.90
CA ALA A 204 -8.17 -25.09 -20.35
C ALA A 204 -9.62 -25.37 -19.94
N LEU A 205 -10.41 -25.80 -20.89
CA LEU A 205 -11.78 -26.25 -20.67
C LEU A 205 -11.80 -27.71 -20.21
N ARG A 206 -12.90 -28.13 -19.62
CA ARG A 206 -13.21 -29.55 -19.41
C ARG A 206 -13.32 -30.27 -20.77
N PRO A 207 -13.22 -31.61 -20.82
CA PRO A 207 -13.47 -32.34 -22.06
C PRO A 207 -14.84 -32.01 -22.64
N ALA A 208 -14.91 -31.94 -23.99
CA ALA A 208 -16.15 -31.66 -24.68
C ALA A 208 -17.21 -32.74 -24.36
N GLY A 209 -18.41 -32.29 -24.01
CA GLY A 209 -19.51 -33.15 -23.58
C GLY A 209 -19.50 -33.48 -22.08
N TRP A 210 -18.49 -33.06 -21.31
CA TRP A 210 -18.46 -33.29 -19.88
C TRP A 210 -19.22 -32.21 -19.12
N THR A 211 -20.09 -32.63 -18.20
CA THR A 211 -20.72 -31.76 -17.21
C THR A 211 -19.75 -31.41 -16.07
N SER A 212 -20.14 -30.53 -15.15
CA SER A 212 -19.44 -30.26 -13.88
C SER A 212 -20.44 -30.41 -12.72
N GLY A 213 -20.18 -29.75 -11.59
CA GLY A 213 -21.25 -29.47 -10.62
C GLY A 213 -22.36 -28.62 -11.22
N ASP A 214 -22.07 -27.87 -12.30
CA ASP A 214 -23.01 -27.05 -13.07
C ASP A 214 -23.33 -27.71 -14.43
N ALA A 215 -24.57 -27.56 -14.90
CA ALA A 215 -25.05 -28.22 -16.11
C ALA A 215 -24.27 -27.88 -17.40
N ALA A 216 -23.66 -26.70 -17.44
CA ALA A 216 -22.86 -26.24 -18.59
C ALA A 216 -21.39 -26.72 -18.59
N GLY A 217 -20.95 -27.47 -17.58
CA GLY A 217 -19.54 -27.84 -17.43
C GLY A 217 -18.64 -26.67 -16.98
N LEU A 218 -19.21 -25.66 -16.37
CA LEU A 218 -18.53 -24.45 -15.89
C LEU A 218 -18.22 -24.52 -14.38
N SER A 219 -17.33 -23.65 -13.91
CA SER A 219 -17.01 -23.55 -12.48
C SER A 219 -17.97 -22.61 -11.76
N MET A 220 -18.60 -23.12 -10.71
CA MET A 220 -19.51 -22.38 -9.85
C MET A 220 -18.76 -21.37 -8.97
N PHE A 221 -17.58 -21.75 -8.47
CA PHE A 221 -16.75 -20.85 -7.63
C PHE A 221 -16.36 -19.58 -8.37
N VAL A 222 -15.95 -19.71 -9.64
CA VAL A 222 -15.53 -18.57 -10.46
C VAL A 222 -16.67 -17.60 -10.72
N ALA A 223 -17.90 -18.12 -10.82
CA ALA A 223 -19.08 -17.38 -11.27
C ALA A 223 -19.95 -16.79 -10.12
N THR A 224 -19.64 -17.14 -8.87
CA THR A 224 -20.44 -16.78 -7.69
C THR A 224 -20.14 -15.37 -7.19
N VAL A 225 -21.18 -14.60 -6.90
CA VAL A 225 -21.08 -13.29 -6.22
C VAL A 225 -20.61 -13.49 -4.77
N ARG A 226 -19.47 -12.93 -4.39
CA ARG A 226 -18.86 -13.06 -3.07
C ARG A 226 -18.96 -11.79 -2.24
N TYR A 227 -18.91 -11.96 -0.92
CA TYR A 227 -19.03 -10.84 0.03
C TYR A 227 -17.91 -9.81 -0.15
N ASP A 228 -16.66 -10.26 -0.25
CA ASP A 228 -15.49 -9.39 -0.40
C ASP A 228 -15.56 -8.49 -1.64
N GLU A 229 -16.10 -8.99 -2.76
CA GLU A 229 -16.27 -8.23 -4.01
C GLU A 229 -17.36 -7.16 -3.86
N CYS A 230 -18.47 -7.53 -3.24
CA CYS A 230 -19.55 -6.59 -2.95
C CYS A 230 -19.07 -5.45 -2.06
N GLN A 231 -18.25 -5.75 -1.04
CA GLN A 231 -17.67 -4.73 -0.16
C GLN A 231 -16.67 -3.81 -0.88
N ARG A 232 -16.00 -4.30 -1.92
CA ARG A 232 -15.18 -3.46 -2.81
C ARG A 232 -15.99 -2.64 -3.81
N GLY A 233 -17.31 -2.88 -3.92
CA GLY A 233 -18.22 -2.17 -4.81
C GLY A 233 -18.23 -2.66 -6.25
N MET A 234 -17.58 -3.78 -6.56
CA MET A 234 -17.54 -4.39 -7.89
C MET A 234 -17.35 -5.90 -7.78
N VAL A 235 -18.20 -6.68 -8.46
CA VAL A 235 -17.93 -8.08 -8.76
C VAL A 235 -17.04 -8.12 -10.01
N GLU A 236 -15.83 -8.65 -9.85
CA GLU A 236 -14.75 -8.52 -10.85
C GLU A 236 -14.76 -9.66 -11.89
N HIS A 237 -15.93 -10.20 -12.24
CA HIS A 237 -16.06 -11.30 -13.22
C HIS A 237 -17.49 -11.40 -13.78
N ALA A 238 -17.68 -12.20 -14.85
CA ALA A 238 -19.01 -12.55 -15.35
C ALA A 238 -19.76 -13.43 -14.33
N LEU A 239 -21.08 -13.34 -14.31
CA LEU A 239 -21.93 -14.04 -13.35
C LEU A 239 -22.51 -15.33 -13.96
N ARG A 240 -22.79 -16.30 -13.10
CA ARG A 240 -23.63 -17.46 -13.46
C ARG A 240 -25.06 -17.00 -13.66
N LEU A 241 -25.65 -17.31 -14.84
CA LEU A 241 -27.05 -17.07 -15.12
C LEU A 241 -27.79 -18.38 -15.28
N VAL A 242 -28.96 -18.46 -14.67
CA VAL A 242 -29.92 -19.54 -14.87
C VAL A 242 -31.08 -19.02 -15.69
N VAL A 243 -31.51 -19.79 -16.68
CA VAL A 243 -32.70 -19.54 -17.53
C VAL A 243 -33.58 -20.78 -17.54
N LYS A 244 -34.86 -20.64 -17.92
CA LYS A 244 -35.77 -21.79 -17.83
C LYS A 244 -35.46 -22.89 -18.82
N ARG A 245 -35.10 -22.55 -20.04
CA ARG A 245 -34.86 -23.51 -21.13
C ARG A 245 -33.70 -23.07 -21.99
N THR A 246 -32.89 -24.04 -22.41
CA THR A 246 -31.81 -23.87 -23.38
C THR A 246 -32.07 -24.80 -24.57
N ARG A 247 -31.36 -24.64 -25.70
CA ARG A 247 -31.34 -25.58 -26.81
C ARG A 247 -30.27 -26.65 -26.60
N LYS A 248 -30.36 -27.77 -27.35
CA LYS A 248 -29.42 -28.89 -27.32
C LYS A 248 -28.10 -28.51 -28.02
N GLU A 249 -27.41 -27.51 -27.43
CA GLU A 249 -26.15 -26.99 -27.92
C GLU A 249 -25.42 -26.30 -26.75
N TYR A 250 -24.11 -26.30 -26.79
CA TYR A 250 -23.27 -25.44 -25.93
C TYR A 250 -22.31 -24.65 -26.82
N ILE A 251 -21.93 -23.49 -26.36
CA ILE A 251 -20.95 -22.62 -27.00
C ILE A 251 -19.89 -22.23 -25.97
N TYR A 252 -18.69 -21.83 -26.43
CA TYR A 252 -17.61 -21.40 -25.57
C TYR A 252 -18.08 -20.34 -24.55
N PRO A 253 -17.76 -20.45 -23.23
CA PRO A 253 -16.81 -21.42 -22.65
C PRO A 253 -17.43 -22.71 -22.09
N ALA A 254 -18.73 -22.98 -22.30
CA ALA A 254 -19.36 -24.20 -21.82
C ALA A 254 -18.87 -25.45 -22.59
N THR A 255 -18.95 -26.59 -21.92
CA THR A 255 -18.54 -27.90 -22.49
C THR A 255 -19.66 -28.91 -22.55
N HIS A 256 -20.85 -28.61 -21.99
CA HIS A 256 -21.97 -29.52 -21.91
C HIS A 256 -23.30 -28.77 -22.11
N TYR A 257 -24.33 -29.50 -22.53
CA TYR A 257 -25.72 -29.04 -22.63
C TYR A 257 -26.66 -29.94 -21.84
N ALA A 258 -27.73 -29.37 -21.27
CA ALA A 258 -28.77 -30.10 -20.55
C ALA A 258 -30.17 -29.75 -21.14
N SER A 259 -30.42 -30.18 -22.38
CA SER A 259 -31.67 -29.86 -23.07
C SER A 259 -32.03 -30.90 -24.18
N SER A 260 -33.32 -31.02 -24.43
CA SER A 260 -33.89 -31.79 -25.53
C SER A 260 -34.39 -30.90 -26.70
N ILE A 261 -34.38 -29.56 -26.55
CA ILE A 261 -34.83 -28.62 -27.60
C ILE A 261 -33.82 -28.64 -28.74
N ALA A 262 -34.31 -28.74 -29.97
CA ALA A 262 -33.45 -28.85 -31.14
C ALA A 262 -32.41 -27.70 -31.22
N ALA A 263 -31.17 -28.00 -31.56
CA ALA A 263 -30.10 -27.03 -31.72
C ALA A 263 -30.43 -25.92 -32.75
N THR A 264 -31.24 -26.23 -33.74
CA THR A 264 -31.75 -25.29 -34.77
C THR A 264 -32.75 -24.27 -34.25
N SER A 265 -33.23 -24.42 -33.01
CA SER A 265 -34.17 -23.47 -32.35
C SER A 265 -33.38 -22.29 -31.74
N THR A 266 -32.78 -21.47 -32.60
CA THR A 266 -31.78 -20.46 -32.24
C THR A 266 -32.31 -19.31 -31.36
N ASN A 267 -33.63 -19.17 -31.19
CA ASN A 267 -34.19 -18.23 -30.20
C ASN A 267 -34.10 -18.72 -28.74
N TYR A 268 -33.84 -20.01 -28.54
CA TYR A 268 -33.44 -20.50 -27.19
C TYR A 268 -31.94 -20.31 -27.00
N PRO A 269 -31.49 -19.83 -25.84
CA PRO A 269 -30.06 -19.71 -25.61
C PRO A 269 -29.39 -21.09 -25.58
N ALA A 270 -28.13 -21.16 -25.96
CA ALA A 270 -27.27 -22.32 -25.71
C ALA A 270 -26.70 -22.22 -24.26
N MET A 271 -26.21 -23.32 -23.69
CA MET A 271 -25.28 -23.25 -22.56
C MET A 271 -24.02 -22.50 -23.00
N GLY A 272 -23.48 -21.61 -22.15
CA GLY A 272 -22.40 -20.71 -22.54
C GLY A 272 -22.85 -19.40 -23.19
N GLN A 273 -24.15 -19.25 -23.52
CA GLN A 273 -24.66 -17.99 -24.08
C GLN A 273 -24.45 -16.83 -23.11
N ARG A 274 -23.99 -15.69 -23.62
CA ARG A 274 -23.64 -14.55 -22.78
C ARG A 274 -24.63 -13.41 -22.94
N LEU A 275 -25.17 -12.96 -21.80
CA LEU A 275 -26.08 -11.83 -21.69
C LEU A 275 -25.39 -10.72 -20.94
N ARG A 276 -25.70 -9.46 -21.26
CA ARG A 276 -25.30 -8.31 -20.46
C ARG A 276 -26.48 -7.40 -20.17
N LEU A 277 -26.39 -6.65 -19.09
CA LEU A 277 -27.32 -5.55 -18.81
C LEU A 277 -27.07 -4.41 -19.81
N LYS A 278 -28.13 -3.87 -20.41
CA LYS A 278 -28.05 -2.83 -21.45
C LYS A 278 -27.25 -1.62 -20.95
N ALA A 279 -26.44 -1.04 -21.81
CA ALA A 279 -25.59 0.11 -21.47
C ALA A 279 -26.41 1.32 -20.96
N ASN A 280 -27.59 1.55 -21.50
CA ASN A 280 -28.51 2.64 -21.11
C ASN A 280 -29.34 2.35 -19.85
N PHE A 281 -29.26 1.16 -19.25
CA PHE A 281 -29.92 0.87 -17.99
C PHE A 281 -29.30 1.74 -16.88
N ALA A 282 -30.13 2.55 -16.20
CA ALA A 282 -29.68 3.38 -15.08
C ALA A 282 -29.63 2.53 -13.80
N ILE A 283 -28.44 2.40 -13.22
CA ILE A 283 -28.30 1.72 -11.92
C ILE A 283 -28.96 2.59 -10.85
N PRO A 284 -29.91 2.03 -10.03
CA PRO A 284 -30.62 2.80 -9.02
C PRO A 284 -29.65 3.46 -8.01
N GLY A 285 -29.80 4.77 -7.81
CA GLY A 285 -28.96 5.53 -6.88
C GLY A 285 -29.12 5.10 -5.41
N ASN A 286 -30.32 4.64 -5.04
CA ASN A 286 -30.70 4.15 -3.72
C ASN A 286 -30.45 2.64 -3.53
N GLY A 287 -29.88 1.93 -4.52
CA GLY A 287 -29.47 0.53 -4.37
C GLY A 287 -28.36 0.38 -3.34
N THR A 288 -28.27 -0.81 -2.74
CA THR A 288 -27.18 -1.19 -1.82
C THR A 288 -25.84 -1.23 -2.55
N THR A 289 -24.75 -1.32 -1.81
CA THR A 289 -23.41 -1.51 -2.40
C THR A 289 -23.33 -2.84 -3.15
N GLU A 290 -23.93 -3.87 -2.60
CA GLU A 290 -23.99 -5.22 -3.15
C GLU A 290 -24.76 -5.26 -4.48
N GLU A 291 -25.92 -4.64 -4.55
CA GLU A 291 -26.70 -4.52 -5.79
C GLU A 291 -25.93 -3.76 -6.87
N LYS A 292 -25.33 -2.62 -6.51
CA LYS A 292 -24.52 -1.83 -7.44
C LYS A 292 -23.34 -2.62 -7.97
N ALA A 293 -22.67 -3.40 -7.11
CA ALA A 293 -21.56 -4.27 -7.52
C ALA A 293 -21.99 -5.31 -8.55
N VAL A 294 -23.12 -5.98 -8.32
CA VAL A 294 -23.71 -6.96 -9.26
C VAL A 294 -24.12 -6.29 -10.58
N LEU A 295 -24.78 -5.14 -10.53
CA LEU A 295 -25.25 -4.44 -11.72
C LEU A 295 -24.12 -3.89 -12.57
N LEU A 296 -23.05 -3.41 -11.94
CA LEU A 296 -21.82 -3.00 -12.63
C LEU A 296 -21.17 -4.20 -13.35
N ALA A 297 -21.07 -5.35 -12.67
CA ALA A 297 -20.56 -6.57 -13.27
C ALA A 297 -21.42 -7.03 -14.46
N LEU A 298 -22.73 -7.02 -14.33
CA LEU A 298 -23.65 -7.38 -15.42
C LEU A 298 -23.53 -6.46 -16.65
N LYS A 299 -23.16 -5.17 -16.43
CA LYS A 299 -22.87 -4.25 -17.54
C LYS A 299 -21.52 -4.50 -18.19
N LYS A 300 -20.49 -4.78 -17.38
CA LYS A 300 -19.12 -4.92 -17.85
C LYS A 300 -18.80 -6.33 -18.33
N TYR A 301 -19.08 -7.32 -17.51
CA TYR A 301 -18.77 -8.72 -17.75
C TYR A 301 -19.97 -9.53 -18.20
N GLY A 302 -21.18 -9.05 -17.90
CA GLY A 302 -22.42 -9.79 -18.17
C GLY A 302 -22.54 -11.04 -17.32
N GLY A 303 -23.34 -11.99 -17.83
CA GLY A 303 -23.48 -13.30 -17.25
C GLY A 303 -23.53 -14.38 -18.31
N ILE A 304 -23.11 -15.58 -17.93
CA ILE A 304 -23.03 -16.76 -18.79
C ILE A 304 -24.13 -17.73 -18.38
N VAL A 305 -24.95 -18.17 -19.36
CA VAL A 305 -25.99 -19.18 -19.13
C VAL A 305 -25.33 -20.51 -18.83
N ALA A 306 -25.54 -20.98 -17.60
CA ALA A 306 -24.85 -22.12 -17.04
C ALA A 306 -25.78 -23.26 -16.63
N ASP A 307 -27.08 -22.95 -16.45
CA ASP A 307 -28.04 -23.95 -16.00
C ASP A 307 -29.47 -23.63 -16.41
N ASN A 308 -30.37 -24.60 -16.24
CA ASN A 308 -31.81 -24.51 -16.46
C ASN A 308 -32.57 -24.49 -15.11
N GLY A 309 -33.51 -23.54 -14.95
CA GLY A 309 -34.34 -23.44 -13.73
C GLY A 309 -35.59 -22.61 -13.98
N ASN A 310 -36.59 -22.71 -13.11
CA ASN A 310 -37.85 -21.99 -13.25
C ASN A 310 -37.78 -20.50 -12.91
N PHE A 311 -36.63 -19.87 -13.10
CA PHE A 311 -36.34 -18.49 -12.72
C PHE A 311 -35.24 -17.90 -13.62
N PHE A 312 -35.08 -16.59 -13.56
CA PHE A 312 -33.92 -15.86 -14.09
C PHE A 312 -33.09 -15.38 -12.90
N SER A 313 -31.89 -15.92 -12.70
CA SER A 313 -31.14 -15.68 -11.49
C SER A 313 -29.64 -15.55 -11.67
N VAL A 314 -29.01 -14.96 -10.65
CA VAL A 314 -27.57 -14.98 -10.39
C VAL A 314 -27.30 -15.74 -9.09
N SER A 315 -26.17 -16.45 -9.05
CA SER A 315 -25.72 -17.20 -7.86
C SER A 315 -24.95 -16.29 -6.91
N VAL A 316 -25.34 -16.30 -5.66
CA VAL A 316 -24.74 -15.52 -4.57
C VAL A 316 -24.23 -16.47 -3.51
N CYS A 317 -23.09 -16.19 -2.93
CA CYS A 317 -22.58 -16.91 -1.78
C CYS A 317 -23.55 -16.74 -0.59
N PRO A 318 -23.99 -17.81 0.11
CA PRO A 318 -24.94 -17.71 1.21
C PRO A 318 -24.29 -17.18 2.50
N ASP A 319 -23.55 -16.08 2.38
CA ASP A 319 -22.84 -15.42 3.45
C ASP A 319 -23.85 -14.74 4.41
N ASP A 320 -23.77 -15.09 5.68
CA ASP A 320 -24.67 -14.58 6.71
C ASP A 320 -24.39 -13.13 7.10
N ARG A 321 -23.29 -12.56 6.67
CA ARG A 321 -22.97 -11.12 6.81
C ARG A 321 -23.74 -10.23 5.82
N PHE A 322 -24.27 -10.77 4.72
CA PHE A 322 -25.21 -10.03 3.88
C PHE A 322 -26.49 -9.73 4.64
N SER A 323 -26.91 -8.47 4.65
CA SER A 323 -28.20 -8.08 5.21
C SER A 323 -29.37 -8.77 4.47
N SER A 324 -30.53 -8.85 5.11
CA SER A 324 -31.74 -9.43 4.49
C SER A 324 -32.18 -8.70 3.22
N ASN A 325 -31.78 -7.44 3.04
CA ASN A 325 -32.12 -6.60 1.87
C ASN A 325 -30.93 -6.31 0.97
N ALA A 326 -29.83 -7.07 1.11
CA ALA A 326 -28.59 -6.80 0.36
C ALA A 326 -28.81 -6.74 -1.18
N PHE A 327 -29.77 -7.51 -1.69
CA PHE A 327 -30.07 -7.60 -3.13
C PHE A 327 -31.58 -7.39 -3.45
N GLY A 328 -32.31 -6.65 -2.61
CA GLY A 328 -33.77 -6.54 -2.69
C GLY A 328 -34.30 -5.94 -3.99
N HIS A 329 -33.57 -4.96 -4.58
CA HIS A 329 -34.00 -4.31 -5.83
C HIS A 329 -33.71 -5.14 -7.08
N LEU A 330 -32.85 -6.19 -7.02
CA LEU A 330 -32.60 -7.05 -8.20
C LEU A 330 -33.92 -7.66 -8.69
N ALA A 331 -34.85 -7.99 -7.79
CA ALA A 331 -36.16 -8.51 -8.13
C ALA A 331 -37.07 -7.54 -8.91
N SER A 332 -36.67 -6.29 -9.08
CA SER A 332 -37.35 -5.30 -9.94
C SER A 332 -36.78 -5.21 -11.37
N ILE A 333 -35.67 -5.91 -11.64
CA ILE A 333 -34.96 -5.80 -12.93
C ILE A 333 -35.49 -6.87 -13.89
N ASP A 334 -36.30 -6.45 -14.82
CA ASP A 334 -36.92 -7.31 -15.85
C ASP A 334 -35.87 -7.74 -16.88
N ILE A 335 -36.02 -8.97 -17.42
CA ILE A 335 -35.16 -9.54 -18.45
C ILE A 335 -35.05 -8.66 -19.71
N ASN A 336 -36.06 -7.82 -20.00
CA ASN A 336 -35.99 -6.87 -21.12
C ASN A 336 -34.87 -5.83 -20.99
N ASN A 337 -34.31 -5.65 -19.77
CA ASN A 337 -33.14 -4.80 -19.57
C ASN A 337 -31.84 -5.47 -19.98
N PHE A 338 -31.90 -6.74 -20.39
CA PHE A 338 -30.72 -7.48 -20.89
C PHE A 338 -30.72 -7.55 -22.41
N GLU A 339 -29.56 -7.87 -22.93
CA GLU A 339 -29.29 -8.10 -24.35
C GLU A 339 -28.29 -9.24 -24.49
N VAL A 340 -28.32 -9.94 -25.62
CA VAL A 340 -27.43 -11.07 -25.90
C VAL A 340 -26.29 -10.61 -26.80
N ILE A 341 -25.06 -10.86 -26.39
CA ILE A 341 -23.88 -10.48 -27.17
C ILE A 341 -23.53 -11.54 -28.22
N GLN A 342 -22.88 -11.08 -29.27
CA GLN A 342 -22.30 -11.95 -30.28
C GLN A 342 -21.14 -12.75 -29.70
N THR A 343 -21.15 -14.05 -29.91
CA THR A 343 -20.05 -14.97 -29.62
C THR A 343 -19.52 -15.54 -30.93
N THR A 344 -18.31 -16.08 -30.92
CA THR A 344 -17.69 -16.65 -32.11
C THR A 344 -18.03 -18.15 -32.31
N GLY A 345 -18.91 -18.68 -31.46
CA GLY A 345 -19.40 -20.06 -31.53
C GLY A 345 -18.61 -21.02 -30.65
N PRO A 346 -18.80 -22.34 -30.82
CA PRO A 346 -18.26 -23.36 -29.91
C PRO A 346 -16.73 -23.49 -29.93
N SER A 347 -16.07 -22.97 -30.95
CA SER A 347 -14.60 -23.01 -31.08
C SER A 347 -13.90 -21.70 -30.70
N GLU A 348 -14.61 -20.71 -30.18
CA GLU A 348 -13.99 -19.49 -29.67
C GLU A 348 -13.07 -19.85 -28.49
N GLY A 349 -11.87 -19.32 -28.48
CA GLY A 349 -10.92 -19.43 -27.37
C GLY A 349 -10.79 -18.13 -26.61
N PRO A 350 -9.87 -18.07 -25.65
CA PRO A 350 -9.50 -16.82 -25.00
C PRO A 350 -9.07 -15.78 -26.03
N ARG A 351 -9.44 -14.50 -25.81
CA ARG A 351 -9.12 -13.41 -26.76
C ARG A 351 -7.71 -12.86 -26.56
N ALA A 352 -6.74 -13.77 -26.38
CA ALA A 352 -5.33 -13.42 -26.23
C ALA A 352 -4.59 -13.11 -27.54
N PRO A 353 -4.88 -13.77 -28.69
CA PRO A 353 -4.15 -13.48 -29.93
C PRO A 353 -4.34 -12.03 -30.37
N GLY A 354 -3.23 -11.29 -30.46
CA GLY A 354 -3.24 -9.87 -30.85
C GLY A 354 -3.47 -8.89 -29.69
N ALA A 355 -3.60 -9.37 -28.45
CA ALA A 355 -3.72 -8.51 -27.28
C ALA A 355 -2.46 -7.66 -27.04
N PRO A 356 -2.60 -6.42 -26.58
CA PRO A 356 -1.45 -5.62 -26.17
C PRO A 356 -0.75 -6.22 -24.97
N SER A 357 0.56 -5.98 -24.86
CA SER A 357 1.36 -6.25 -23.67
C SER A 357 2.11 -5.02 -23.23
N VAL A 358 2.32 -4.90 -21.93
CA VAL A 358 3.02 -3.75 -21.33
C VAL A 358 4.12 -4.24 -20.41
N ASP A 359 5.16 -3.42 -20.28
CA ASP A 359 6.26 -3.55 -19.32
C ASP A 359 6.52 -2.16 -18.76
N ALA A 360 6.29 -1.97 -17.47
CA ALA A 360 6.47 -0.69 -16.78
C ALA A 360 7.95 -0.37 -16.48
N GLY A 361 8.84 -1.31 -16.76
CA GLY A 361 10.25 -1.24 -16.44
C GLY A 361 10.58 -1.70 -15.02
N PRO A 362 11.88 -1.78 -14.68
CA PRO A 362 12.33 -2.28 -13.39
C PRO A 362 12.04 -1.31 -12.24
N ASP A 363 11.89 -1.84 -11.04
CA ASP A 363 11.82 -1.06 -9.80
C ASP A 363 13.03 -0.14 -9.64
N GLN A 364 12.82 1.04 -9.07
CA GLN A 364 13.85 2.06 -8.90
C GLN A 364 14.07 2.41 -7.44
N PHE A 365 15.34 2.70 -7.10
CA PHE A 365 15.75 3.21 -5.80
C PHE A 365 16.46 4.54 -6.04
N LEU A 366 15.88 5.62 -5.57
CA LEU A 366 16.35 6.98 -5.86
C LEU A 366 16.46 7.78 -4.55
N GLU A 367 17.28 8.84 -4.58
CA GLU A 367 17.39 9.79 -3.47
C GLU A 367 16.73 11.11 -3.86
N TYR A 368 15.93 11.66 -2.94
CA TYR A 368 15.32 12.99 -3.12
C TYR A 368 16.34 14.11 -2.86
N PRO A 369 16.33 15.22 -3.62
CA PRO A 369 15.45 15.54 -4.72
C PRO A 369 15.86 14.83 -6.02
N THR A 370 14.87 14.30 -6.74
CA THR A 370 15.11 13.56 -7.98
C THR A 370 13.96 13.76 -8.97
N ASN A 371 14.26 13.58 -10.26
CA ASN A 371 13.26 13.38 -11.30
C ASN A 371 13.19 11.88 -11.58
N ILE A 372 11.98 11.32 -11.51
CA ILE A 372 11.74 9.92 -11.82
C ILE A 372 11.54 9.81 -13.34
N SER A 373 12.33 8.95 -13.99
CA SER A 373 12.14 8.61 -15.40
C SER A 373 11.53 7.22 -15.50
N LEU A 374 10.31 7.12 -16.02
CA LEU A 374 9.63 5.86 -16.29
C LEU A 374 9.92 5.45 -17.73
N ASN A 375 10.53 4.28 -17.90
CA ASN A 375 10.96 3.75 -19.20
C ASN A 375 10.15 2.50 -19.55
N GLY A 376 8.81 2.64 -19.55
CA GLY A 376 7.93 1.55 -19.93
C GLY A 376 7.96 1.27 -21.44
N SER A 377 7.45 0.11 -21.81
CA SER A 377 7.25 -0.30 -23.19
C SER A 377 5.86 -0.89 -23.39
N VAL A 378 5.31 -0.73 -24.58
CA VAL A 378 4.03 -1.28 -25.00
C VAL A 378 4.21 -1.96 -26.34
N ASN A 379 3.82 -3.23 -26.41
CA ASN A 379 3.73 -3.96 -27.66
C ASN A 379 2.24 -4.16 -27.99
N ASP A 380 1.76 -3.46 -29.00
CA ASP A 380 0.38 -3.57 -29.49
C ASP A 380 0.39 -4.00 -30.96
N PRO A 381 0.08 -5.27 -31.27
CA PRO A 381 0.03 -5.76 -32.65
C PRO A 381 -0.99 -5.04 -33.53
N SER A 382 -2.03 -4.45 -32.93
CA SER A 382 -3.07 -3.71 -33.65
C SER A 382 -2.67 -2.27 -33.99
N GLY A 383 -1.73 -1.69 -33.26
CA GLY A 383 -1.32 -0.29 -33.35
C GLY A 383 -2.40 0.72 -32.93
N ARG A 384 -3.40 0.29 -32.15
CA ARG A 384 -4.56 1.09 -31.75
C ARG A 384 -4.67 1.33 -30.26
N ALA A 385 -3.81 0.71 -29.45
CA ALA A 385 -3.92 0.79 -28.02
C ALA A 385 -3.74 2.22 -27.51
N THR A 386 -4.64 2.63 -26.63
CA THR A 386 -4.49 3.81 -25.81
C THR A 386 -3.60 3.47 -24.62
N ILE A 387 -2.50 4.22 -24.49
CA ILE A 387 -1.52 4.04 -23.42
C ILE A 387 -1.87 5.00 -22.27
N GLY A 388 -1.69 4.55 -21.03
CA GLY A 388 -1.90 5.40 -19.86
C GLY A 388 -1.04 5.03 -18.66
N TRP A 389 -0.40 6.04 -18.05
CA TRP A 389 0.18 5.94 -16.71
C TRP A 389 -0.77 6.49 -15.67
N LYS A 390 -0.84 5.85 -14.51
CA LYS A 390 -1.53 6.37 -13.32
C LYS A 390 -0.68 6.17 -12.07
N VAL A 391 -0.87 7.04 -11.09
CA VAL A 391 -0.37 6.80 -9.72
C VAL A 391 -1.31 5.77 -9.10
N TYR A 392 -0.81 4.58 -8.83
CA TYR A 392 -1.58 3.52 -8.17
C TYR A 392 -1.57 3.72 -6.66
N ALA A 393 -0.39 3.99 -6.09
CA ALA A 393 -0.20 4.26 -4.67
C ALA A 393 1.01 5.17 -4.45
N GLY A 394 1.03 5.88 -3.35
CA GLY A 394 2.15 6.71 -2.94
C GLY A 394 1.71 8.03 -2.31
N PRO A 395 2.68 8.85 -1.89
CA PRO A 395 2.41 10.20 -1.40
C PRO A 395 1.69 11.07 -2.45
N VAL A 396 0.86 12.00 -1.99
CA VAL A 396 0.17 12.95 -2.87
C VAL A 396 1.14 13.89 -3.59
N GLY A 397 0.76 14.34 -4.80
CA GLY A 397 1.52 15.36 -5.54
C GLY A 397 2.48 14.82 -6.60
N ALA A 398 2.41 13.52 -6.94
CA ALA A 398 3.09 13.01 -8.13
C ALA A 398 2.34 13.42 -9.40
N SER A 399 3.07 13.90 -10.42
CA SER A 399 2.51 14.33 -11.71
C SER A 399 3.37 13.88 -12.87
N PHE A 400 2.72 13.38 -13.94
CA PHE A 400 3.39 12.93 -15.16
C PHE A 400 3.58 14.09 -16.14
N ALA A 401 4.74 14.16 -16.76
CA ALA A 401 4.98 15.08 -17.88
C ALA A 401 4.08 14.73 -19.08
N ASN A 402 3.91 13.44 -19.37
CA ASN A 402 2.96 12.94 -20.36
C ASN A 402 2.51 11.52 -19.99
N ALA A 403 1.33 11.41 -19.39
CA ALA A 403 0.78 10.11 -18.98
C ALA A 403 0.39 9.20 -20.15
N GLY A 404 0.22 9.73 -21.36
CA GLY A 404 -0.17 8.98 -22.58
C GLY A 404 0.99 8.40 -23.37
N GLN A 405 2.21 8.45 -22.87
CA GLN A 405 3.42 7.90 -23.51
C GLN A 405 4.02 6.81 -22.63
N ALA A 406 4.48 5.72 -23.22
CA ALA A 406 5.09 4.62 -22.48
C ALA A 406 6.33 5.08 -21.69
N THR A 407 7.12 6.01 -22.27
CA THR A 407 8.24 6.66 -21.58
C THR A 407 7.84 8.06 -21.15
N THR A 408 7.98 8.39 -19.87
CA THR A 408 7.62 9.69 -19.32
C THR A 408 8.43 10.03 -18.07
N ASN A 409 8.51 11.33 -17.74
CA ASN A 409 9.07 11.78 -16.47
C ASN A 409 7.95 12.05 -15.46
N VAL A 410 8.25 11.83 -14.18
CA VAL A 410 7.35 12.12 -13.06
C VAL A 410 8.02 13.11 -12.12
N THR A 411 7.32 14.17 -11.80
CA THR A 411 7.67 15.10 -10.72
C THR A 411 6.96 14.66 -9.45
N ILE A 412 7.70 14.63 -8.34
CA ILE A 412 7.21 14.28 -7.01
C ILE A 412 7.51 15.39 -5.99
N ASN A 413 6.72 15.47 -4.94
CA ASN A 413 6.85 16.51 -3.91
C ASN A 413 7.67 16.09 -2.67
N GLY A 414 8.14 14.84 -2.61
CA GLY A 414 8.90 14.36 -1.46
C GLY A 414 9.30 12.89 -1.55
N PRO A 415 10.07 12.42 -0.56
CA PRO A 415 10.44 11.01 -0.45
C PRO A 415 9.22 10.12 -0.14
N GLY A 416 9.36 8.84 -0.42
CA GLY A 416 8.31 7.85 -0.20
C GLY A 416 8.37 6.69 -1.19
N THR A 417 7.49 5.73 -1.02
CA THR A 417 7.32 4.63 -1.98
C THR A 417 6.15 4.95 -2.90
N TYR A 418 6.43 5.05 -4.17
CA TYR A 418 5.46 5.31 -5.24
C TYR A 418 5.27 4.04 -6.06
N THR A 419 4.04 3.71 -6.39
CA THR A 419 3.71 2.66 -7.36
C THR A 419 3.03 3.31 -8.55
N PHE A 420 3.66 3.26 -9.71
CA PHE A 420 3.10 3.74 -10.97
C PHE A 420 2.64 2.56 -11.81
N MET A 421 1.49 2.67 -12.42
CA MET A 421 0.90 1.62 -13.24
C MET A 421 0.77 2.07 -14.68
N LEU A 422 1.35 1.29 -15.60
CA LEU A 422 1.20 1.43 -17.04
C LEU A 422 0.04 0.56 -17.52
N CYS A 423 -0.78 1.08 -18.42
CA CYS A 423 -1.82 0.31 -19.09
C CYS A 423 -1.85 0.54 -20.59
N ALA A 424 -2.37 -0.46 -21.32
CA ALA A 424 -2.67 -0.37 -22.74
C ALA A 424 -4.05 -1.01 -23.03
N ASP A 425 -4.96 -0.24 -23.65
CA ASP A 425 -6.33 -0.62 -24.02
C ASP A 425 -6.51 -0.44 -25.52
N ASP A 426 -6.66 -1.52 -26.27
CA ASP A 426 -6.93 -1.50 -27.72
C ASP A 426 -8.46 -1.51 -28.04
N GLY A 427 -9.30 -1.53 -27.00
CA GLY A 427 -10.75 -1.54 -27.11
C GLY A 427 -11.36 -2.88 -27.54
N VAL A 428 -10.55 -3.93 -27.68
CA VAL A 428 -10.95 -5.28 -28.10
C VAL A 428 -10.61 -6.34 -27.06
N HIS A 429 -9.38 -6.32 -26.55
CA HIS A 429 -8.86 -7.28 -25.60
C HIS A 429 -8.97 -6.77 -24.16
N THR A 430 -8.72 -7.66 -23.21
CA THR A 430 -8.54 -7.26 -21.81
C THR A 430 -7.38 -6.27 -21.69
N VAL A 431 -7.59 -5.18 -20.95
CA VAL A 431 -6.57 -4.15 -20.74
C VAL A 431 -5.32 -4.76 -20.15
N ALA A 432 -4.17 -4.49 -20.78
CA ALA A 432 -2.88 -4.91 -20.26
C ALA A 432 -2.41 -3.94 -19.18
N TYR A 433 -1.90 -4.47 -18.07
CA TYR A 433 -1.36 -3.70 -16.94
C TYR A 433 -0.01 -4.25 -16.52
N ASP A 434 0.89 -3.32 -16.16
CA ASP A 434 2.11 -3.60 -15.41
C ASP A 434 2.42 -2.44 -14.48
N ALA A 435 3.21 -2.67 -13.43
CA ALA A 435 3.51 -1.67 -12.44
C ALA A 435 5.01 -1.63 -12.10
N VAL A 436 5.49 -0.43 -11.76
CA VAL A 436 6.84 -0.20 -11.26
C VAL A 436 6.77 0.45 -9.88
N VAL A 437 7.58 -0.05 -8.95
CA VAL A 437 7.75 0.54 -7.64
C VAL A 437 8.99 1.42 -7.62
N VAL A 438 8.81 2.69 -7.28
CA VAL A 438 9.90 3.65 -7.14
C VAL A 438 10.01 4.03 -5.67
N ARG A 439 11.09 3.64 -5.03
CA ARG A 439 11.41 4.00 -3.65
C ARG A 439 12.34 5.19 -3.65
N VAL A 440 11.84 6.31 -3.16
CA VAL A 440 12.60 7.56 -3.04
C VAL A 440 12.91 7.78 -1.57
N THR A 441 14.17 7.67 -1.21
CA THR A 441 14.64 7.94 0.15
C THR A 441 14.86 9.44 0.34
N GLY A 442 14.50 9.97 1.51
CA GLY A 442 14.85 11.33 1.90
C GLY A 442 16.21 11.34 2.56
N HIS A 443 16.83 12.52 2.59
CA HIS A 443 18.00 12.73 3.42
C HIS A 443 17.55 12.98 4.86
N ASN A 444 18.18 12.30 5.82
CA ASN A 444 18.11 12.72 7.20
C ASN A 444 18.93 14.00 7.36
N ALA A 445 18.45 14.93 8.15
CA ALA A 445 19.13 16.21 8.40
C ALA A 445 18.87 16.70 9.82
N LEU A 446 19.79 17.48 10.34
CA LEU A 446 19.53 18.35 11.48
C LEU A 446 18.83 19.60 10.95
N ALA A 447 17.53 19.76 11.27
CA ALA A 447 16.72 20.87 10.76
C ALA A 447 16.94 22.17 11.52
N ASN A 448 17.41 22.09 12.77
CA ASN A 448 17.79 23.25 13.54
C ASN A 448 18.87 22.93 14.58
N LEU A 449 19.54 23.97 15.07
CA LEU A 449 20.18 24.02 16.39
C LEU A 449 19.66 25.22 17.12
N ALA A 450 19.30 25.02 18.38
CA ALA A 450 18.92 26.05 19.32
C ALA A 450 19.78 25.91 20.58
N THR A 451 20.50 26.94 21.02
CA THR A 451 21.29 26.87 22.25
C THR A 451 20.96 28.00 23.19
N ARG A 452 20.45 27.63 24.35
CA ARG A 452 20.27 28.56 25.51
C ARG A 452 21.54 28.60 26.34
N VAL A 453 22.06 29.78 26.52
CA VAL A 453 23.34 29.99 27.23
C VAL A 453 23.40 31.38 27.90
N GLN A 454 24.25 31.53 28.89
CA GLN A 454 24.57 32.83 29.49
C GLN A 454 25.40 33.65 28.49
N VAL A 455 24.87 34.80 28.09
CA VAL A 455 25.53 35.82 27.27
C VAL A 455 26.10 36.90 28.23
N GLY A 456 27.41 37.07 28.19
CA GLY A 456 28.12 38.06 28.96
C GLY A 456 28.58 39.26 28.12
N ALA A 457 29.38 40.13 28.74
CA ALA A 457 30.01 41.26 28.07
C ALA A 457 31.34 40.85 27.40
N ALA A 458 31.79 41.64 26.43
CA ALA A 458 33.04 41.48 25.67
C ALA A 458 33.12 40.08 24.99
N ASP A 459 34.11 39.26 25.32
CA ASP A 459 34.35 37.94 24.68
C ASP A 459 33.46 36.80 25.25
N ASN A 460 32.67 37.06 26.27
CA ASN A 460 31.76 36.08 26.87
C ASN A 460 30.38 36.06 26.19
N VAL A 461 30.36 36.16 24.89
CA VAL A 461 29.17 36.11 24.02
C VAL A 461 28.79 34.69 23.66
N ALA A 462 27.57 34.48 23.20
CA ALA A 462 27.16 33.18 22.60
C ALA A 462 27.64 33.13 21.16
N ILE A 463 28.39 32.08 20.83
CA ILE A 463 28.96 31.88 19.49
C ILE A 463 28.45 30.55 18.92
N ALA A 464 27.59 30.62 17.91
CA ALA A 464 27.07 29.46 17.22
C ALA A 464 27.77 29.28 15.86
N GLY A 465 28.52 28.18 15.72
CA GLY A 465 29.14 27.77 14.45
C GLY A 465 28.33 26.72 13.72
N PHE A 466 28.27 26.83 12.43
CA PHE A 466 27.63 25.80 11.59
C PHE A 466 28.31 25.70 10.23
N ILE A 467 28.14 24.54 9.58
CA ILE A 467 28.70 24.24 8.24
C ILE A 467 27.59 23.90 7.29
N VAL A 468 27.53 24.61 6.17
CA VAL A 468 26.71 24.25 5.00
C VAL A 468 27.56 23.37 4.10
N THR A 469 27.16 22.11 3.90
CA THR A 469 27.82 21.17 2.99
C THR A 469 26.95 20.94 1.73
N GLY A 470 27.54 20.30 0.71
CA GLY A 470 26.89 20.05 -0.58
C GLY A 470 27.38 21.02 -1.65
N ASN A 471 26.64 21.09 -2.76
CA ASN A 471 27.04 21.86 -3.95
C ASN A 471 26.04 22.97 -4.35
N SER A 472 25.04 23.22 -3.53
CA SER A 472 24.04 24.27 -3.72
C SER A 472 23.95 25.19 -2.52
N SER A 473 23.46 26.42 -2.71
CA SER A 473 23.20 27.35 -1.61
C SER A 473 22.07 26.85 -0.74
N LYS A 474 22.07 27.24 0.54
CA LYS A 474 21.08 26.88 1.55
C LYS A 474 20.46 28.13 2.15
N GLN A 475 19.14 28.16 2.25
CA GLN A 475 18.42 29.23 2.94
C GLN A 475 18.23 28.84 4.40
N VAL A 476 18.63 29.74 5.29
CA VAL A 476 18.55 29.56 6.74
C VAL A 476 17.95 30.79 7.41
N VAL A 477 17.26 30.57 8.55
CA VAL A 477 16.88 31.62 9.47
C VAL A 477 17.72 31.46 10.72
N MET A 478 18.30 32.56 11.21
CA MET A 478 18.95 32.63 12.51
C MET A 478 18.19 33.59 13.39
N ARG A 479 18.10 33.27 14.69
CA ARG A 479 17.46 34.15 15.69
C ARG A 479 18.35 34.29 16.91
N GLY A 480 18.33 35.50 17.48
CA GLY A 480 18.86 35.81 18.81
C GLY A 480 17.70 36.23 19.71
N LEU A 481 17.32 35.33 20.63
CA LEU A 481 16.17 35.58 21.52
C LEU A 481 16.64 35.89 22.94
N GLY A 482 15.88 36.73 23.62
CA GLY A 482 16.16 37.16 24.98
C GLY A 482 14.88 37.50 25.75
N PRO A 483 14.21 38.63 25.46
CA PRO A 483 13.02 39.07 26.17
C PRO A 483 11.90 38.05 26.24
N SER A 484 11.66 37.28 25.17
CA SER A 484 10.66 36.23 25.12
C SER A 484 10.94 35.06 26.09
N LEU A 485 12.20 34.82 26.44
CA LEU A 485 12.58 33.80 27.41
C LEU A 485 12.08 34.14 28.83
N ALA A 486 12.00 35.42 29.18
CA ALA A 486 11.42 35.85 30.45
C ALA A 486 9.93 35.47 30.55
N SER A 487 9.19 35.57 29.45
CA SER A 487 7.78 35.13 29.36
C SER A 487 7.65 33.61 29.50
N ALA A 488 8.69 32.84 29.16
CA ALA A 488 8.79 31.39 29.35
C ALA A 488 9.36 31.00 30.75
N GLY A 489 9.51 31.96 31.69
CA GLY A 489 9.94 31.74 33.09
C GLY A 489 11.45 31.72 33.29
N VAL A 490 12.26 32.07 32.27
CA VAL A 490 13.73 32.15 32.43
C VAL A 490 14.11 33.44 33.17
N GLN A 491 14.71 33.29 34.35
CA GLN A 491 15.18 34.44 35.14
C GLN A 491 16.48 35.02 34.56
N GLY A 492 16.60 36.35 34.55
CA GLY A 492 17.79 37.00 34.01
C GLY A 492 17.97 36.89 32.51
N ALA A 493 16.87 36.81 31.75
CA ALA A 493 16.90 36.81 30.29
C ALA A 493 17.58 38.05 29.71
N LEU A 494 18.30 37.91 28.60
CA LEU A 494 18.96 39.01 27.89
C LEU A 494 17.90 40.00 27.40
N SER A 495 18.08 41.29 27.70
CA SER A 495 17.05 42.32 27.46
C SER A 495 16.93 42.75 25.98
N ASP A 496 18.05 42.72 25.25
CA ASP A 496 18.13 43.24 23.87
C ASP A 496 19.29 42.50 23.13
N PRO A 497 19.01 41.37 22.45
CA PRO A 497 20.00 40.58 21.74
C PRO A 497 20.34 41.16 20.36
N LEU A 498 21.62 41.36 20.08
CA LEU A 498 22.19 41.72 18.78
C LEU A 498 22.78 40.46 18.13
N LEU A 499 22.37 40.14 16.88
CA LEU A 499 22.83 39.01 16.09
C LEU A 499 23.72 39.45 14.95
N GLU A 500 24.91 38.88 14.85
CA GLU A 500 25.87 39.10 13.78
C GLU A 500 26.28 37.76 13.16
N LEU A 501 26.33 37.67 11.83
CA LEU A 501 26.78 36.52 11.05
C LEU A 501 28.11 36.84 10.39
N TYR A 502 29.08 35.93 10.54
CA TYR A 502 30.40 36.03 9.94
C TYR A 502 30.66 34.83 9.00
N ASP A 503 31.44 35.10 7.95
CA ASP A 503 31.94 34.04 7.05
C ASP A 503 33.18 33.32 7.63
N SER A 504 33.68 32.31 6.94
CA SER A 504 34.86 31.55 7.38
C SER A 504 36.16 32.36 7.41
N SER A 505 36.20 33.54 6.82
CA SER A 505 37.33 34.47 6.83
C SER A 505 37.22 35.49 7.98
N GLY A 506 36.14 35.44 8.76
CA GLY A 506 35.87 36.37 9.87
C GLY A 506 35.30 37.70 9.38
N ASN A 507 34.83 37.82 8.16
CA ASN A 507 34.17 39.04 7.69
C ASN A 507 32.70 39.03 8.09
N LEU A 508 32.21 40.19 8.52
CA LEU A 508 30.78 40.37 8.82
C LEU A 508 29.97 40.21 7.54
N PHE A 509 29.12 39.16 7.49
CA PHE A 509 28.26 38.86 6.38
C PHE A 509 26.89 39.58 6.49
N ALA A 510 26.29 39.59 7.67
CA ALA A 510 25.02 40.22 7.97
C ALA A 510 24.90 40.52 9.48
N GLY A 511 24.05 41.47 9.85
CA GLY A 511 23.73 41.75 11.25
C GLY A 511 22.32 42.31 11.41
N ASN A 512 21.72 42.07 12.57
CA ASN A 512 20.40 42.58 12.93
C ASN A 512 20.29 42.79 14.45
N ASN A 513 19.69 43.90 14.83
CA ASN A 513 19.37 44.20 16.24
C ASN A 513 17.90 43.87 16.53
N ASP A 514 16.99 44.45 15.76
CA ASP A 514 15.55 44.27 15.91
C ASP A 514 15.00 43.61 14.62
N TRP A 515 14.38 42.47 14.74
CA TRP A 515 13.97 41.65 13.59
C TRP A 515 13.02 42.36 12.59
N GLN A 516 12.24 43.33 13.08
CA GLN A 516 11.32 44.08 12.24
C GLN A 516 11.99 45.12 11.33
N GLN A 517 13.24 45.48 11.59
CA GLN A 517 13.98 46.47 10.80
C GLN A 517 14.21 46.01 9.36
N ASN A 518 14.41 44.68 9.17
CA ASN A 518 14.68 44.09 7.88
C ASN A 518 13.99 42.72 7.78
N GLN A 519 13.47 42.38 6.59
CA GLN A 519 12.94 41.06 6.27
C GLN A 519 11.72 40.57 7.11
N ALA A 520 11.04 41.50 7.82
CA ALA A 520 9.96 41.16 8.75
C ALA A 520 8.85 40.27 8.11
N GLN A 521 8.43 40.55 6.84
CA GLN A 521 7.44 39.76 6.18
C GLN A 521 7.94 38.35 5.85
N ALA A 522 9.15 38.21 5.34
CA ALA A 522 9.74 36.91 5.03
C ALA A 522 9.92 36.02 6.28
N LEU A 523 10.23 36.60 7.41
CA LEU A 523 10.32 35.91 8.71
C LEU A 523 8.93 35.43 9.19
N ARG A 524 7.87 36.25 8.97
CA ARG A 524 6.47 35.83 9.26
C ARG A 524 6.02 34.72 8.34
N ASP A 525 6.33 34.81 7.04
CA ASP A 525 5.97 33.80 6.06
C ASP A 525 6.66 32.44 6.35
N ALA A 526 7.87 32.49 6.92
CA ALA A 526 8.59 31.32 7.40
C ALA A 526 8.07 30.79 8.77
N ASN A 527 7.11 31.46 9.42
CA ASN A 527 6.66 31.19 10.80
C ASN A 527 7.81 31.20 11.86
N LEU A 528 8.84 31.97 11.60
CA LEU A 528 10.03 32.11 12.49
C LEU A 528 10.27 33.50 12.97
N ALA A 529 9.29 34.42 12.87
CA ALA A 529 9.34 35.73 13.42
C ALA A 529 9.54 35.67 14.98
N PRO A 530 10.51 36.37 15.55
CA PRO A 530 10.67 36.43 17.00
C PRO A 530 9.41 36.99 17.70
N PRO A 531 9.07 36.49 18.90
CA PRO A 531 7.87 36.97 19.63
C PRO A 531 7.97 38.41 20.20
N ASN A 532 9.18 38.92 20.38
CA ASN A 532 9.41 40.28 20.95
C ASN A 532 10.14 41.14 19.91
N ASP A 533 9.78 42.43 19.86
CA ASP A 533 10.32 43.38 18.87
C ASP A 533 11.79 43.69 19.03
N LEU A 534 12.34 43.59 20.26
CA LEU A 534 13.75 43.79 20.58
C LEU A 534 14.62 42.54 20.29
N GLU A 535 14.05 41.47 19.77
CA GLU A 535 14.80 40.28 19.41
C GLU A 535 15.32 40.37 17.98
N SER A 536 16.43 39.70 17.72
CA SER A 536 17.10 39.79 16.42
C SER A 536 16.86 38.53 15.55
N ALA A 537 16.72 38.70 14.22
CA ALA A 537 16.64 37.63 13.28
C ALA A 537 17.23 38.01 11.91
N LEU A 538 17.78 37.01 11.24
CA LEU A 538 18.31 37.07 9.87
C LEU A 538 17.81 35.92 9.05
N LEU A 539 17.27 36.20 7.84
CA LEU A 539 16.99 35.22 6.79
C LEU A 539 18.02 35.40 5.68
N VAL A 540 18.85 34.43 5.46
CA VAL A 540 19.95 34.50 4.50
C VAL A 540 20.06 33.24 3.64
N THR A 541 20.62 33.41 2.42
CA THR A 541 20.99 32.31 1.53
C THR A 541 22.51 32.19 1.52
N LEU A 542 23.02 31.05 1.97
CA LEU A 542 24.44 30.81 2.19
C LEU A 542 24.98 29.77 1.19
N ALA A 543 26.12 30.03 0.60
CA ALA A 543 26.87 29.05 -0.17
C ALA A 543 27.45 27.95 0.76
N PRO A 544 27.84 26.77 0.24
CA PRO A 544 28.60 25.81 1.03
C PRO A 544 29.84 26.45 1.67
N GLY A 545 30.02 26.25 2.98
CA GLY A 545 31.08 26.88 3.78
C GLY A 545 30.80 26.85 5.26
N ALA A 546 31.76 27.32 6.07
CA ALA A 546 31.61 27.50 7.51
C ALA A 546 31.16 28.94 7.85
N TYR A 547 30.26 29.04 8.80
CA TYR A 547 29.68 30.32 9.26
C TYR A 547 29.64 30.38 10.77
N THR A 548 29.68 31.60 11.31
CA THR A 548 29.62 31.87 12.73
C THR A 548 28.58 32.94 13.03
N ALA A 549 27.55 32.58 13.78
CA ALA A 549 26.56 33.50 14.31
C ALA A 549 26.96 33.89 15.75
N ILE A 550 27.01 35.17 16.04
CA ILE A 550 27.35 35.71 17.38
C ILE A 550 26.12 36.43 17.92
N VAL A 551 25.68 36.02 19.12
CA VAL A 551 24.66 36.74 19.87
C VAL A 551 25.30 37.42 21.06
N ARG A 552 25.16 38.75 21.13
CA ARG A 552 25.62 39.60 22.24
C ARG A 552 24.49 40.50 22.74
N GLY A 553 24.60 41.02 23.91
CA GLY A 553 23.67 42.04 24.38
C GLY A 553 23.99 43.39 23.78
N ASN A 554 22.97 44.10 23.27
CA ASN A 554 23.10 45.48 22.85
C ASN A 554 23.58 46.34 24.03
N ALA A 555 24.46 47.33 23.77
CA ALA A 555 25.12 48.15 24.78
C ALA A 555 25.82 47.36 25.88
N ASN A 556 26.39 46.20 25.59
CA ASN A 556 27.06 45.26 26.51
C ASN A 556 26.13 44.70 27.63
N ALA A 557 24.84 44.63 27.39
CA ALA A 557 23.93 43.95 28.29
C ALA A 557 24.32 42.47 28.45
N SER A 558 24.01 41.91 29.61
CA SER A 558 24.27 40.50 29.91
C SER A 558 22.99 39.81 30.38
N GLY A 559 22.84 38.53 30.10
CA GLY A 559 21.66 37.76 30.47
C GLY A 559 21.62 36.40 29.78
N ILE A 560 20.59 35.63 30.04
CA ILE A 560 20.38 34.35 29.35
C ILE A 560 19.77 34.62 27.96
N GLY A 561 20.49 34.24 26.92
CA GLY A 561 20.05 34.30 25.51
C GLY A 561 19.86 32.94 24.89
N LEU A 562 19.13 32.90 23.77
CA LEU A 562 18.95 31.72 22.94
C LEU A 562 19.37 32.07 21.52
N VAL A 563 20.35 31.37 20.99
CA VAL A 563 20.73 31.44 19.58
C VAL A 563 20.14 30.24 18.83
N GLU A 564 19.54 30.50 17.69
CA GLU A 564 18.91 29.44 16.89
C GLU A 564 19.29 29.58 15.41
N VAL A 565 19.48 28.43 14.76
CA VAL A 565 19.69 28.31 13.29
C VAL A 565 18.69 27.30 12.77
N TYR A 566 17.90 27.68 11.81
CA TYR A 566 16.89 26.84 11.15
C TYR A 566 17.22 26.63 9.69
N ASP A 567 17.15 25.38 9.23
CA ASP A 567 17.20 25.02 7.82
C ASP A 567 15.80 25.16 7.21
N LEU A 568 15.62 26.10 6.28
CA LEU A 568 14.35 26.28 5.57
C LEU A 568 14.18 25.32 4.39
N GLN A 569 15.23 24.57 4.04
CA GLN A 569 15.26 23.66 2.89
C GLN A 569 15.87 22.32 3.28
N PRO A 570 15.30 21.58 4.25
CA PRO A 570 15.90 20.33 4.76
C PRO A 570 15.99 19.24 3.69
N SER A 571 15.17 19.32 2.64
CA SER A 571 15.19 18.41 1.49
C SER A 571 16.15 18.79 0.38
N ALA A 572 16.86 19.94 0.48
CA ALA A 572 17.84 20.35 -0.52
C ALA A 572 19.11 19.45 -0.48
N ALA A 573 19.84 19.40 -1.59
CA ALA A 573 21.11 18.67 -1.69
C ALA A 573 22.20 19.20 -0.77
N SER A 574 22.10 20.47 -0.31
CA SER A 574 22.94 21.05 0.72
C SER A 574 22.38 20.77 2.11
N LYS A 575 23.25 20.57 3.12
CA LYS A 575 22.87 20.21 4.49
C LYS A 575 23.56 21.10 5.52
N LEU A 576 22.95 21.28 6.68
CA LEU A 576 23.64 21.69 7.88
C LEU A 576 24.36 20.46 8.47
N ALA A 577 25.67 20.37 8.33
CA ALA A 577 26.43 19.16 8.65
C ALA A 577 26.79 19.08 10.14
N ASN A 578 27.09 20.22 10.75
CA ASN A 578 27.26 20.32 12.18
C ASN A 578 26.68 21.62 12.72
N LEU A 579 26.43 21.60 14.00
CA LEU A 579 26.00 22.76 14.77
C LEU A 579 26.74 22.73 16.09
N SER A 580 27.39 23.84 16.42
CA SER A 580 28.18 23.98 17.64
C SER A 580 27.88 25.32 18.30
N THR A 581 27.79 25.36 19.65
CA THR A 581 27.64 26.63 20.36
C THR A 581 28.62 26.68 21.51
N ARG A 582 29.45 27.75 21.56
CA ARG A 582 30.32 28.10 22.65
C ARG A 582 29.68 29.17 23.52
N GLY A 583 29.73 28.97 24.83
CA GLY A 583 29.28 29.97 25.79
C GLY A 583 29.61 29.60 27.25
N LEU A 584 29.19 30.42 28.18
CA LEU A 584 29.40 30.21 29.59
C LEU A 584 28.38 29.20 30.16
N VAL A 585 28.85 28.11 30.74
CA VAL A 585 28.07 27.14 31.51
C VAL A 585 28.06 27.55 32.97
N GLY A 586 26.89 27.90 33.49
CA GLY A 586 26.66 28.19 34.88
C GLY A 586 26.22 26.98 35.69
N SER A 587 25.81 27.19 36.93
CA SER A 587 25.28 26.15 37.83
C SER A 587 23.75 26.18 37.91
N GLY A 588 23.13 25.09 38.33
CA GLY A 588 21.67 24.97 38.52
C GLY A 588 20.89 25.14 37.20
N GLN A 589 20.04 26.16 37.12
CA GLN A 589 19.26 26.42 35.90
C GLN A 589 20.03 27.18 34.80
N ASN A 590 21.25 27.64 35.10
CA ASN A 590 22.10 28.39 34.17
C ASN A 590 23.07 27.49 33.40
N VAL A 591 22.76 26.22 33.29
CA VAL A 591 23.48 25.27 32.42
C VAL A 591 23.27 25.60 30.94
N MET A 592 24.18 25.14 30.10
CA MET A 592 24.01 25.27 28.64
C MET A 592 23.06 24.19 28.11
N ILE A 593 22.09 24.58 27.30
CA ILE A 593 21.09 23.67 26.76
C ILE A 593 21.08 23.80 25.23
N GLY A 594 21.53 22.74 24.56
CA GLY A 594 21.47 22.61 23.10
C GLY A 594 20.27 21.76 22.66
N GLY A 595 19.37 22.33 21.85
CA GLY A 595 18.28 21.60 21.23
C GLY A 595 18.55 21.34 19.75
N THR A 596 18.12 20.19 19.23
CA THR A 596 18.16 19.89 17.80
C THR A 596 16.93 19.11 17.36
N ILE A 597 16.54 19.29 16.10
CA ILE A 597 15.46 18.55 15.45
C ILE A 597 16.08 17.65 14.39
N VAL A 598 15.87 16.36 14.53
CA VAL A 598 16.21 15.35 13.51
C VAL A 598 15.01 15.22 12.59
N THR A 599 15.22 15.39 11.27
CA THR A 599 14.21 15.22 10.23
C THR A 599 14.65 14.16 9.24
N GLY A 600 13.70 13.63 8.48
CA GLY A 600 13.92 12.59 7.46
C GLY A 600 13.07 11.35 7.74
N PRO A 601 13.13 10.35 6.85
CA PRO A 601 12.31 9.14 6.96
C PRO A 601 12.89 8.09 7.91
N ASP A 602 14.20 8.11 8.15
CA ASP A 602 14.95 7.08 8.86
C ASP A 602 15.64 7.62 10.11
N ASN A 603 16.29 6.74 10.87
CA ASN A 603 17.14 7.18 11.98
C ASN A 603 18.38 7.90 11.46
N ALA A 604 18.72 9.04 12.08
CA ALA A 604 19.96 9.77 11.83
C ALA A 604 21.01 9.37 12.87
N ARG A 605 22.22 9.04 12.40
CA ARG A 605 23.34 8.82 13.31
C ARG A 605 23.95 10.16 13.72
N VAL A 606 23.87 10.49 15.00
CA VAL A 606 24.29 11.80 15.53
C VAL A 606 25.32 11.61 16.62
N VAL A 607 26.38 12.44 16.59
CA VAL A 607 27.35 12.59 17.69
C VAL A 607 27.07 13.91 18.39
N PHE A 608 26.85 13.85 19.70
CA PHE A 608 26.87 15.03 20.60
C PHE A 608 28.16 15.05 21.34
N ARG A 609 28.77 16.26 21.51
CA ARG A 609 29.97 16.46 22.32
C ARG A 609 29.79 17.66 23.25
N ALA A 610 30.40 17.57 24.43
CA ALA A 610 30.61 18.72 25.34
C ALA A 610 32.10 18.87 25.60
N ILE A 611 32.65 19.96 25.06
CA ILE A 611 34.08 20.26 25.04
C ILE A 611 34.33 21.39 26.04
N GLY A 612 35.35 21.22 26.88
CA GLY A 612 35.74 22.19 27.89
C GLY A 612 37.26 22.35 28.02
N PRO A 613 37.97 21.39 28.64
CA PRO A 613 39.41 21.48 28.88
C PRO A 613 40.24 21.78 27.65
N SER A 614 39.93 21.19 26.50
CA SER A 614 40.70 21.38 25.25
C SER A 614 40.58 22.81 24.69
N LEU A 615 39.56 23.57 25.06
CA LEU A 615 39.42 24.98 24.67
C LEU A 615 40.54 25.88 25.25
N ALA A 616 41.14 25.49 26.38
CA ALA A 616 42.30 26.20 26.91
C ALA A 616 43.51 26.17 25.97
N GLY A 617 43.67 25.05 25.23
CA GLY A 617 44.73 24.89 24.23
C GLY A 617 44.62 25.84 23.02
N VAL A 618 43.43 26.41 22.79
CA VAL A 618 43.19 27.43 21.75
C VAL A 618 43.00 28.83 22.31
N GLY A 619 43.42 29.06 23.58
CA GLY A 619 43.51 30.38 24.20
C GLY A 619 42.19 30.88 24.84
N ILE A 620 41.19 30.01 25.02
CA ILE A 620 39.96 30.42 25.73
C ILE A 620 40.21 30.38 27.24
N PRO A 621 39.99 31.52 27.96
CA PRO A 621 40.14 31.57 29.42
C PRO A 621 38.91 30.96 30.11
N ASN A 622 39.09 30.59 31.39
CA ASN A 622 38.00 30.13 32.28
C ASN A 622 37.17 29.00 31.69
N VAL A 623 37.81 28.02 31.08
CA VAL A 623 37.12 26.87 30.47
C VAL A 623 36.49 25.99 31.55
N LEU A 624 35.40 25.32 31.22
CA LEU A 624 34.77 24.29 32.02
C LEU A 624 35.71 23.08 32.10
N THR A 625 36.15 22.74 33.33
CA THR A 625 37.23 21.75 33.52
C THR A 625 36.79 20.30 33.40
N ASP A 626 35.51 20.04 33.60
CA ASP A 626 34.93 18.69 33.56
C ASP A 626 33.45 18.77 33.14
N PRO A 627 33.16 18.75 31.82
CA PRO A 627 31.82 18.86 31.31
C PRO A 627 31.07 17.53 31.34
N GLN A 628 29.87 17.51 31.87
CA GLN A 628 28.93 16.42 31.78
C GLN A 628 27.85 16.69 30.68
N LEU A 629 27.50 15.69 29.91
CA LEU A 629 26.51 15.75 28.85
C LEU A 629 25.35 14.79 29.13
N ASP A 630 24.14 15.33 29.26
CA ASP A 630 22.90 14.58 29.36
C ASP A 630 22.05 14.82 28.11
N LEU A 631 21.60 13.73 27.46
CA LEU A 631 20.73 13.77 26.27
C LEU A 631 19.31 13.34 26.62
N PHE A 632 18.32 14.13 26.19
CA PHE A 632 16.88 13.92 26.43
C PHE A 632 16.13 13.84 25.11
N ASP A 633 15.01 13.10 25.11
CA ASP A 633 14.04 13.06 24.02
C ASP A 633 13.07 14.27 24.07
N GLY A 634 12.17 14.34 23.08
CA GLY A 634 11.14 15.37 22.95
C GLY A 634 10.09 15.37 24.07
N ASN A 635 10.01 14.33 24.89
CA ASN A 635 9.12 14.22 26.06
C ASN A 635 9.85 14.59 27.37
N GLY A 636 11.13 14.90 27.29
CA GLY A 636 11.96 15.23 28.45
C GLY A 636 12.49 14.01 29.21
N ALA A 637 12.38 12.80 28.61
CA ALA A 637 13.00 11.61 29.20
C ALA A 637 14.49 11.54 28.84
N ARG A 638 15.35 11.30 29.84
CA ARG A 638 16.79 11.17 29.62
C ARG A 638 17.13 9.87 28.91
N ILE A 639 17.69 9.99 27.70
CA ILE A 639 18.11 8.88 26.87
C ILE A 639 19.46 8.33 27.34
N LEU A 640 20.45 9.21 27.53
CA LEU A 640 21.80 8.82 27.89
C LEU A 640 22.50 9.95 28.62
N SER A 641 23.48 9.60 29.49
CA SER A 641 24.36 10.51 30.17
C SER A 641 25.81 10.08 29.97
N ASN A 642 26.71 11.02 29.78
CA ASN A 642 28.13 10.74 29.67
C ASN A 642 28.93 11.86 30.37
N ASN A 643 29.89 11.47 31.23
CA ASN A 643 30.81 12.38 31.84
C ASN A 643 32.14 12.42 31.08
N ASN A 644 32.75 11.28 30.87
CA ASN A 644 33.99 11.15 30.10
C ASN A 644 33.75 10.28 28.87
N TRP A 645 34.14 10.70 27.69
CA TRP A 645 33.82 10.01 26.44
C TRP A 645 34.34 8.56 26.34
N LYS A 646 35.40 8.25 27.19
CA LYS A 646 35.94 6.88 27.24
C LYS A 646 35.18 5.94 28.18
N ASP A 647 34.32 6.45 29.08
CA ASP A 647 33.61 5.65 30.06
C ASP A 647 32.57 4.73 29.43
N SER A 648 31.96 5.19 28.32
CA SER A 648 31.00 4.41 27.51
C SER A 648 31.19 4.74 26.04
N GLN A 649 30.82 3.83 25.13
CA GLN A 649 30.84 4.04 23.70
C GLN A 649 32.20 4.42 23.05
N GLN A 650 33.35 4.27 23.78
CA GLN A 650 34.66 4.73 23.32
C GLN A 650 34.98 4.30 21.89
N GLY A 651 34.80 2.98 21.56
CA GLY A 651 35.07 2.47 20.24
C GLY A 651 34.12 3.04 19.14
N ALA A 652 32.86 3.23 19.48
CA ALA A 652 31.87 3.80 18.56
C ALA A 652 32.17 5.28 18.28
N ILE A 653 32.56 6.06 19.28
CA ILE A 653 32.95 7.46 19.18
C ILE A 653 34.25 7.58 18.37
N ALA A 654 35.28 6.75 18.68
CA ALA A 654 36.54 6.76 17.97
C ALA A 654 36.38 6.47 16.47
N ASN A 655 35.48 5.56 16.12
CA ASN A 655 35.20 5.22 14.71
C ASN A 655 34.54 6.36 13.92
N THR A 656 33.96 7.36 14.59
CA THR A 656 33.41 8.54 13.90
C THR A 656 34.45 9.57 13.51
N GLY A 657 35.67 9.47 14.02
CA GLY A 657 36.72 10.48 13.86
C GLY A 657 36.48 11.79 14.68
N LEU A 658 35.46 11.81 15.53
CA LEU A 658 35.03 12.98 16.32
C LEU A 658 35.31 12.82 17.82
N SER A 659 36.27 11.98 18.22
CA SER A 659 36.67 11.82 19.63
C SER A 659 37.11 13.16 20.23
N PRO A 660 36.64 13.50 21.42
CA PRO A 660 37.22 14.62 22.18
C PRO A 660 38.74 14.44 22.39
N SER A 661 39.49 15.54 22.41
CA SER A 661 40.93 15.48 22.58
C SER A 661 41.40 15.37 24.04
N ASN A 662 40.51 15.66 24.99
CA ASN A 662 40.76 15.52 26.41
C ASN A 662 39.84 14.42 27.00
N ASP A 663 40.38 13.60 27.89
CA ASP A 663 39.67 12.48 28.49
C ASP A 663 38.50 12.85 29.38
N LEU A 664 38.53 14.06 29.98
CA LEU A 664 37.46 14.62 30.82
C LEU A 664 36.30 15.22 30.00
N GLU A 665 36.36 15.21 28.69
CA GLU A 665 35.30 15.74 27.83
C GLU A 665 34.25 14.66 27.54
N SER A 666 33.01 15.07 27.33
CA SER A 666 31.90 14.13 27.13
C SER A 666 31.56 13.96 25.67
N ALA A 667 31.15 12.74 25.27
CA ALA A 667 30.56 12.48 23.96
C ALA A 667 29.53 11.34 24.01
N ILE A 668 28.50 11.45 23.13
CA ILE A 668 27.44 10.46 22.96
C ILE A 668 27.23 10.25 21.46
N VAL A 669 27.18 9.00 20.98
CA VAL A 669 26.81 8.65 19.62
C VAL A 669 25.59 7.76 19.64
N LEU A 670 24.55 8.15 18.87
CA LEU A 670 23.26 7.41 18.81
C LEU A 670 22.65 7.48 17.40
N ASP A 671 21.85 6.46 17.09
CA ASP A 671 20.95 6.45 15.94
C ASP A 671 19.57 6.95 16.43
N LEU A 672 19.23 8.19 16.08
CA LEU A 672 18.07 8.92 16.58
C LEU A 672 16.95 8.91 15.52
N ALA A 673 15.76 8.52 15.93
CA ALA A 673 14.55 8.65 15.10
C ALA A 673 14.25 10.14 14.82
N PRO A 674 13.49 10.46 13.75
CA PRO A 674 12.99 11.81 13.55
C PRO A 674 12.24 12.32 14.81
N GLY A 675 12.62 13.52 15.28
CA GLY A 675 12.08 14.08 16.53
C GLY A 675 12.95 15.17 17.13
N ASN A 676 12.53 15.68 18.29
CA ASN A 676 13.21 16.73 19.05
C ASN A 676 14.14 16.12 20.10
N TYR A 677 15.33 16.64 20.20
CA TYR A 677 16.33 16.18 21.18
C TYR A 677 16.97 17.36 21.91
N THR A 678 17.33 17.18 23.19
CA THR A 678 17.93 18.21 24.03
C THR A 678 19.19 17.66 24.66
N ALA A 679 20.32 18.32 24.42
CA ALA A 679 21.61 18.08 25.04
C ALA A 679 21.85 19.13 26.16
N VAL A 680 21.99 18.69 27.38
CA VAL A 680 22.26 19.55 28.53
C VAL A 680 23.73 19.39 28.92
N VAL A 681 24.49 20.51 28.92
CA VAL A 681 25.89 20.55 29.36
C VAL A 681 25.98 21.26 30.70
N SER A 682 26.48 20.54 31.67
CA SER A 682 26.74 21.02 33.04
C SER A 682 28.19 20.74 33.48
N GLY A 683 28.68 21.40 34.50
CA GLY A 683 29.96 21.04 35.11
C GLY A 683 29.78 20.03 36.22
N VAL A 684 30.65 19.03 36.28
CA VAL A 684 30.72 18.05 37.37
C VAL A 684 30.92 18.79 38.69
N ASN A 685 30.20 18.36 39.74
CA ASN A 685 30.18 19.00 41.06
C ASN A 685 29.78 20.49 41.06
N GLY A 686 29.01 20.92 40.05
CA GLY A 686 28.57 22.33 39.96
C GLY A 686 29.65 23.27 39.44
N ALA A 687 30.71 22.78 38.83
CA ALA A 687 31.73 23.59 38.18
C ALA A 687 31.13 24.49 37.11
N THR A 688 31.73 25.69 36.92
CA THR A 688 31.29 26.65 35.92
C THR A 688 32.45 27.04 35.02
N GLY A 689 32.18 27.40 33.77
CA GLY A 689 33.22 27.82 32.85
C GLY A 689 32.74 27.86 31.41
N VAL A 690 33.60 28.24 30.48
CA VAL A 690 33.28 28.26 29.05
C VAL A 690 33.35 26.84 28.50
N ALA A 691 32.31 26.41 27.82
CA ALA A 691 32.25 25.13 27.13
C ALA A 691 31.67 25.30 25.72
N LEU A 692 31.80 24.21 24.93
CA LEU A 692 31.26 24.10 23.57
C LEU A 692 30.35 22.84 23.54
N VAL A 693 29.09 23.01 23.17
CA VAL A 693 28.20 21.90 22.83
C VAL A 693 28.15 21.74 21.31
N GLU A 694 28.21 20.53 20.84
CA GLU A 694 28.20 20.24 19.39
C GLU A 694 27.29 19.08 19.08
N ALA A 695 26.64 19.16 17.93
CA ALA A 695 25.92 18.07 17.31
C ALA A 695 26.39 17.86 15.85
N TYR A 696 26.78 16.64 15.51
CA TYR A 696 27.22 16.25 14.16
C TYR A 696 26.30 15.20 13.60
N HIS A 697 25.75 15.45 12.42
CA HIS A 697 25.09 14.43 11.64
C HIS A 697 26.14 13.61 10.87
N LEU A 698 26.25 12.32 11.17
CA LEU A 698 27.09 11.39 10.44
C LEU A 698 26.34 10.85 9.21
N GLN A 699 27.02 10.78 8.08
CA GLN A 699 26.46 10.21 6.84
C GLN A 699 26.50 8.69 6.85
#